data_555fcb09d64c4ff61f5672f801c7b1f2
#
_entry.id   555fcb09d64c4ff61f5672f801c7b1f2
#
_cell.length_a   1.000
_cell.length_b   1.000
_cell.length_c   1.000
_cell.angle_alpha   90.00
_cell.angle_beta   90.00
_cell.angle_gamma   90.00
#
_symmetry.space_group_name_H-M   'P 1'
#
loop_
_entity.id
_entity.type
_entity.pdbx_description
1 polymer ?
#
loop_
_entity_poly.entity_id
_entity_poly.type
_entity_poly.pdbx_seq_one_letter_code
_entity_poly.pdbx_strand_id
1 'polypeptide(L)'
;MAKHVSVRSVIPKLGVIFGICAVLAGITWLVFGQTVAHQFVTYDDPQHVYENAKVAAGLSPESVLWAFTHTVGGNWHPLTVISHMLDCQLYGLKPAEHHFTNVLLHTIAAILLFLVLRRMTGTLWQSAFVVALFAIHPLHVESVAWISERKDLLSAVFFMLTLGAYIRYVHTRSFTSYLLVLLMFAFGLMSKPMLVTVPFVLLLLDYWPLKRFAPELPVKRDQQRRVENRESIRRILLEKIPLLLFSFASCAATLLAQRHFIDPIGHLTLINRFSNAAVATVIYLRQLVWPFGLSVFYPHPRHNLSVLQVLVAALFLIAVSAAAFMCRRRNPYFLTGWFWFLGMLVPVSGIIQVGEQAHADRYMYLPQIGLYILVTWFVADTVSSWRHRRILLATAMASSIALLTYLAWKQTSCWRDGRAIWTHALAVDPQNDMAHISLCDLDLRENRLDDAVFHARTALEIRPDSADAHSRLGVALSASGQNEEARIHFQKALETHQIRPRVHYNIATLLLNSGHLDEAIAEFNKELQIQPEFVEAHNNLGIALTSKGELDGALAHFQKALELDPHLPKVHHNIAMILLRQGQLDQAIAHLQKELQVNPVSAEAHNDLGIAWSQEGRIDQAINEWQKTLEVQPDNLNAYCNLVWVFATFPDDTIRSGAKAVALGERALKLSGKKDPRIYRLLAAAYAENHQFDKAIETAQRGSELATKQGNYAAANALESNIDLYRKSLPLRDSSE
;
A
#
# COMPACT_ATOMS: atom_id res chain seq x y z
N MET A 1 -22.39 60.68 28.56
CA MET A 1 -23.41 59.86 27.90
C MET A 1 -22.72 58.71 27.13
N ALA A 2 -22.56 57.61 27.77
CA ALA A 2 -21.97 56.40 27.14
C ALA A 2 -23.13 55.56 26.54
N LYS A 3 -23.19 55.50 25.22
CA LYS A 3 -24.16 54.64 24.52
C LYS A 3 -23.79 53.17 24.77
N HIS A 4 -24.56 52.47 25.59
CA HIS A 4 -24.59 51.03 25.68
C HIS A 4 -25.01 50.45 24.31
N VAL A 5 -24.06 50.00 23.51
CA VAL A 5 -24.35 49.17 22.36
C VAL A 5 -24.59 47.75 22.88
N SER A 6 -25.85 47.40 23.03
CA SER A 6 -26.30 46.03 23.25
C SER A 6 -25.90 45.16 22.04
N VAL A 7 -24.85 44.36 22.16
CA VAL A 7 -24.53 43.32 21.20
C VAL A 7 -25.55 42.19 21.41
N ARG A 8 -26.72 42.31 20.76
CA ARG A 8 -27.59 41.14 20.55
C ARG A 8 -26.77 40.10 19.76
N SER A 9 -26.43 39.00 20.40
CA SER A 9 -25.94 37.81 19.74
C SER A 9 -27.04 37.29 18.79
N VAL A 10 -26.97 37.68 17.51
CA VAL A 10 -27.85 37.12 16.47
C VAL A 10 -27.42 35.66 16.33
N ILE A 11 -28.19 34.75 16.92
CA ILE A 11 -28.06 33.33 16.67
C ILE A 11 -28.25 33.12 15.16
N PRO A 12 -27.25 32.70 14.40
CA PRO A 12 -27.40 32.55 12.96
C PRO A 12 -28.50 31.53 12.68
N LYS A 13 -29.37 31.85 11.72
CA LYS A 13 -30.45 30.95 11.29
C LYS A 13 -29.82 29.62 10.91
N LEU A 14 -30.44 28.51 11.28
CA LEU A 14 -29.95 27.15 11.02
C LEU A 14 -29.60 26.95 9.54
N GLY A 15 -30.38 27.55 8.61
CA GLY A 15 -30.11 27.53 7.18
C GLY A 15 -28.77 28.11 6.76
N VAL A 16 -28.20 29.10 7.47
CA VAL A 16 -26.87 29.67 7.16
C VAL A 16 -25.78 28.64 7.49
N ILE A 17 -25.95 27.90 8.59
CA ILE A 17 -25.00 26.85 8.99
C ILE A 17 -25.01 25.74 7.97
N PHE A 18 -26.16 25.25 7.54
CA PHE A 18 -26.28 24.25 6.49
C PHE A 18 -25.71 24.75 5.16
N GLY A 19 -25.95 26.01 4.79
CA GLY A 19 -25.37 26.62 3.61
C GLY A 19 -23.83 26.61 3.63
N ILE A 20 -23.22 26.98 4.78
CA ILE A 20 -21.76 26.93 4.94
C ILE A 20 -21.24 25.48 4.86
N CYS A 21 -21.88 24.52 5.51
CA CYS A 21 -21.49 23.11 5.43
C CYS A 21 -21.57 22.57 3.97
N ALA A 22 -22.61 22.95 3.24
CA ALA A 22 -22.78 22.57 1.83
C ALA A 22 -21.68 23.19 0.94
N VAL A 23 -21.32 24.45 1.17
CA VAL A 23 -20.21 25.11 0.44
C VAL A 23 -18.87 24.45 0.78
N LEU A 24 -18.60 24.17 2.05
CA LEU A 24 -17.38 23.47 2.47
C LEU A 24 -17.27 22.07 1.83
N ALA A 25 -18.36 21.32 1.83
CA ALA A 25 -18.41 20.03 1.12
C ALA A 25 -18.17 20.23 -0.38
N GLY A 26 -18.86 21.20 -1.01
CA GLY A 26 -18.73 21.47 -2.44
C GLY A 26 -17.31 21.80 -2.88
N ILE A 27 -16.59 22.67 -2.15
CA ILE A 27 -15.19 23.00 -2.49
C ILE A 27 -14.24 21.84 -2.23
N THR A 28 -14.48 21.01 -1.20
CA THR A 28 -13.72 19.79 -0.95
C THR A 28 -13.85 18.83 -2.13
N TRP A 29 -15.06 18.55 -2.59
CA TRP A 29 -15.32 17.68 -3.73
C TRP A 29 -14.87 18.28 -5.05
N LEU A 30 -14.87 19.59 -5.23
CA LEU A 30 -14.30 20.25 -6.40
C LEU A 30 -12.80 19.98 -6.54
N VAL A 31 -12.06 19.97 -5.43
CA VAL A 31 -10.62 19.69 -5.41
C VAL A 31 -10.35 18.20 -5.52
N PHE A 32 -10.92 17.40 -4.62
CA PHE A 32 -10.54 16.00 -4.41
C PHE A 32 -11.44 15.00 -5.12
N GLY A 33 -12.60 15.39 -5.65
CA GLY A 33 -13.49 14.49 -6.37
C GLY A 33 -12.85 13.83 -7.60
N GLN A 34 -11.82 14.44 -8.19
CA GLN A 34 -11.05 13.85 -9.28
C GLN A 34 -10.32 12.55 -8.87
N THR A 35 -10.03 12.36 -7.58
CA THR A 35 -9.33 11.16 -7.09
C THR A 35 -10.12 9.87 -7.33
N VAL A 36 -11.44 9.96 -7.49
CA VAL A 36 -12.28 8.81 -7.86
C VAL A 36 -11.86 8.17 -9.20
N ALA A 37 -11.17 8.94 -10.08
CA ALA A 37 -10.59 8.42 -11.31
C ALA A 37 -9.12 7.99 -11.19
N HIS A 38 -8.52 8.08 -9.99
CA HIS A 38 -7.13 7.73 -9.75
C HIS A 38 -6.96 6.24 -9.46
N GLN A 39 -5.74 5.73 -9.67
CA GLN A 39 -5.35 4.37 -9.37
C GLN A 39 -4.73 4.28 -7.95
N PHE A 40 -4.49 3.06 -7.47
CA PHE A 40 -3.62 2.85 -6.31
C PHE A 40 -2.20 3.37 -6.60
N VAL A 41 -1.55 3.93 -5.59
CA VAL A 41 -0.15 4.36 -5.67
C VAL A 41 0.76 3.21 -5.23
N THR A 42 1.77 2.90 -6.03
CA THR A 42 2.71 1.79 -5.79
C THR A 42 3.76 2.10 -4.71
N TYR A 43 3.39 2.80 -3.65
CA TYR A 43 4.29 3.12 -2.54
C TYR A 43 3.93 2.31 -1.29
N ASP A 44 2.85 2.66 -0.57
CA ASP A 44 2.38 1.91 0.60
C ASP A 44 1.06 1.16 0.33
N ASP A 45 0.28 1.53 -0.72
CA ASP A 45 -1.01 0.93 -0.99
C ASP A 45 -0.95 -0.60 -1.22
N PRO A 46 0.12 -1.18 -1.83
CA PRO A 46 0.23 -2.63 -1.94
C PRO A 46 0.12 -3.32 -0.59
N GLN A 47 1.02 -3.01 0.33
CA GLN A 47 1.10 -3.69 1.63
C GLN A 47 -0.05 -3.33 2.59
N HIS A 48 -0.70 -2.18 2.40
CA HIS A 48 -1.79 -1.74 3.27
C HIS A 48 -3.16 -2.18 2.78
N VAL A 49 -3.34 -2.42 1.47
CA VAL A 49 -4.64 -2.71 0.87
C VAL A 49 -4.60 -3.95 -0.02
N TYR A 50 -4.06 -3.88 -1.24
CA TYR A 50 -4.36 -4.85 -2.28
C TYR A 50 -3.42 -6.07 -2.34
N GLU A 51 -2.20 -6.00 -1.82
CA GLU A 51 -1.32 -7.17 -1.65
C GLU A 51 -1.44 -7.78 -0.24
N ASN A 52 -2.23 -7.18 0.66
CA ASN A 52 -2.47 -7.71 1.99
C ASN A 52 -3.69 -8.64 1.99
N ALA A 53 -3.45 -9.95 1.93
CA ALA A 53 -4.52 -10.95 1.86
C ALA A 53 -5.55 -10.84 2.98
N LYS A 54 -5.13 -10.45 4.22
CA LYS A 54 -6.05 -10.27 5.35
C LYS A 54 -6.95 -9.05 5.21
N VAL A 55 -6.43 -7.98 4.60
CA VAL A 55 -7.21 -6.77 4.33
C VAL A 55 -8.12 -6.97 3.12
N ALA A 56 -7.60 -7.55 2.05
CA ALA A 56 -8.34 -7.82 0.81
C ALA A 56 -9.52 -8.79 1.03
N ALA A 57 -9.42 -9.73 1.98
CA ALA A 57 -10.49 -10.66 2.34
C ALA A 57 -11.70 -9.99 3.02
N GLY A 58 -11.59 -8.74 3.47
CA GLY A 58 -12.67 -8.01 4.13
C GLY A 58 -12.82 -8.33 5.61
N LEU A 59 -14.01 -8.03 6.17
CA LEU A 59 -14.31 -8.17 7.59
C LEU A 59 -14.75 -9.58 7.95
N SER A 60 -14.04 -10.20 8.88
CA SER A 60 -14.44 -11.38 9.63
C SER A 60 -14.02 -11.20 11.10
N PRO A 61 -14.56 -11.98 12.06
CA PRO A 61 -14.07 -11.93 13.44
C PRO A 61 -12.55 -12.14 13.54
N GLU A 62 -12.01 -13.05 12.72
CA GLU A 62 -10.59 -13.38 12.65
C GLU A 62 -9.76 -12.20 12.10
N SER A 63 -10.22 -11.57 11.00
CA SER A 63 -9.51 -10.44 10.39
C SER A 63 -9.53 -9.20 11.29
N VAL A 64 -10.64 -8.96 12.01
CA VAL A 64 -10.74 -7.89 13.01
C VAL A 64 -9.77 -8.15 14.18
N LEU A 65 -9.73 -9.38 14.72
CA LEU A 65 -8.78 -9.74 15.79
C LEU A 65 -7.33 -9.58 15.29
N TRP A 66 -7.06 -10.01 14.07
CA TRP A 66 -5.76 -9.85 13.43
C TRP A 66 -5.32 -8.38 13.36
N ALA A 67 -6.22 -7.45 13.00
CA ALA A 67 -5.92 -6.02 12.96
C ALA A 67 -5.47 -5.45 14.33
N PHE A 68 -5.96 -5.99 15.44
CA PHE A 68 -5.54 -5.58 16.78
C PHE A 68 -4.23 -6.21 17.24
N THR A 69 -3.85 -7.37 16.70
CA THR A 69 -2.70 -8.17 17.16
C THR A 69 -1.47 -8.08 16.24
N HIS A 70 -1.64 -7.54 15.03
CA HIS A 70 -0.56 -7.45 14.04
C HIS A 70 -0.30 -6.00 13.62
N THR A 71 0.87 -5.79 13.02
CA THR A 71 1.26 -4.51 12.44
C THR A 71 1.25 -4.60 10.92
N VAL A 72 0.93 -3.48 10.25
CA VAL A 72 0.99 -3.36 8.79
C VAL A 72 1.99 -2.28 8.44
N GLY A 73 2.98 -2.59 7.62
CA GLY A 73 4.06 -1.66 7.28
C GLY A 73 4.80 -1.11 8.52
N GLY A 74 4.98 -1.94 9.56
CA GLY A 74 5.61 -1.51 10.81
C GLY A 74 4.75 -0.58 11.69
N ASN A 75 3.45 -0.43 11.39
CA ASN A 75 2.55 0.45 12.11
C ASN A 75 1.39 -0.32 12.75
N TRP A 76 1.01 0.05 13.98
CA TRP A 76 -0.15 -0.47 14.68
C TRP A 76 -1.30 0.52 14.59
N HIS A 77 -2.18 0.34 13.59
CA HIS A 77 -3.31 1.20 13.28
C HIS A 77 -4.60 0.40 13.07
N PRO A 78 -5.11 -0.32 14.09
CA PRO A 78 -6.18 -1.31 13.90
C PRO A 78 -7.45 -0.73 13.27
N LEU A 79 -7.87 0.49 13.64
CA LEU A 79 -9.09 1.07 13.07
C LEU A 79 -8.92 1.49 11.59
N THR A 80 -7.73 1.90 11.19
CA THR A 80 -7.44 2.19 9.78
C THR A 80 -7.45 0.91 8.96
N VAL A 81 -6.84 -0.16 9.45
CA VAL A 81 -6.85 -1.47 8.82
C VAL A 81 -8.29 -1.99 8.67
N ILE A 82 -9.10 -1.94 9.74
CA ILE A 82 -10.52 -2.31 9.71
C ILE A 82 -11.30 -1.45 8.70
N SER A 83 -10.99 -0.15 8.57
CA SER A 83 -11.62 0.72 7.57
C SER A 83 -11.30 0.30 6.14
N HIS A 84 -10.07 -0.17 5.86
CA HIS A 84 -9.72 -0.73 4.55
C HIS A 84 -10.40 -2.08 4.31
N MET A 85 -10.46 -2.97 5.33
CA MET A 85 -11.21 -4.23 5.25
C MET A 85 -12.69 -4.00 4.92
N LEU A 86 -13.29 -2.96 5.51
CA LEU A 86 -14.68 -2.59 5.22
C LEU A 86 -14.85 -2.16 3.76
N ASP A 87 -13.96 -1.35 3.22
CA ASP A 87 -14.02 -0.95 1.81
C ASP A 87 -13.81 -2.16 0.89
N CYS A 88 -12.85 -3.04 1.20
CA CYS A 88 -12.65 -4.28 0.44
C CYS A 88 -13.91 -5.16 0.43
N GLN A 89 -14.62 -5.26 1.56
CA GLN A 89 -15.86 -6.03 1.64
C GLN A 89 -17.01 -5.40 0.84
N LEU A 90 -17.11 -4.06 0.84
CA LEU A 90 -18.20 -3.35 0.18
C LEU A 90 -17.98 -3.20 -1.32
N TYR A 91 -16.75 -2.98 -1.72
CA TYR A 91 -16.40 -2.53 -3.07
C TYR A 91 -15.36 -3.41 -3.78
N GLY A 92 -14.74 -4.36 -3.07
CA GLY A 92 -13.57 -5.09 -3.57
C GLY A 92 -12.34 -4.18 -3.67
N LEU A 93 -11.41 -4.57 -4.53
CA LEU A 93 -10.15 -3.84 -4.76
C LEU A 93 -10.30 -2.79 -5.88
N LYS A 94 -11.34 -1.96 -5.80
CA LYS A 94 -11.58 -0.88 -6.78
C LYS A 94 -11.06 0.44 -6.21
N PRO A 95 -10.00 1.06 -6.80
CA PRO A 95 -9.39 2.27 -6.25
C PRO A 95 -10.36 3.44 -6.13
N ALA A 96 -11.30 3.59 -7.07
CA ALA A 96 -12.29 4.67 -7.11
C ALA A 96 -13.08 4.80 -5.79
N GLU A 97 -13.57 3.68 -5.28
CA GLU A 97 -14.40 3.64 -4.08
C GLU A 97 -13.57 3.85 -2.80
N HIS A 98 -12.32 3.37 -2.79
CA HIS A 98 -11.38 3.67 -1.70
C HIS A 98 -11.04 5.17 -1.64
N HIS A 99 -10.85 5.83 -2.79
CA HIS A 99 -10.68 7.28 -2.85
C HIS A 99 -11.94 8.02 -2.43
N PHE A 100 -13.14 7.54 -2.86
CA PHE A 100 -14.42 8.11 -2.42
C PHE A 100 -14.52 8.14 -0.90
N THR A 101 -14.19 7.04 -0.21
CA THR A 101 -14.17 6.95 1.26
C THR A 101 -13.21 7.99 1.85
N ASN A 102 -12.02 8.19 1.29
CA ASN A 102 -11.07 9.18 1.77
C ASN A 102 -11.62 10.61 1.64
N VAL A 103 -12.18 10.99 0.48
CA VAL A 103 -12.76 12.32 0.27
C VAL A 103 -13.96 12.54 1.21
N LEU A 104 -14.78 11.52 1.44
CA LEU A 104 -15.89 11.58 2.38
C LEU A 104 -15.40 11.82 3.82
N LEU A 105 -14.39 11.08 4.29
CA LEU A 105 -13.81 11.26 5.62
C LEU A 105 -13.22 12.67 5.79
N HIS A 106 -12.51 13.19 4.78
CA HIS A 106 -11.99 14.56 4.81
C HIS A 106 -13.12 15.60 4.87
N THR A 107 -14.19 15.42 4.11
CA THR A 107 -15.39 16.26 4.14
C THR A 107 -16.03 16.26 5.53
N ILE A 108 -16.18 15.08 6.15
CA ILE A 108 -16.71 14.93 7.51
C ILE A 108 -15.81 15.66 8.51
N ALA A 109 -14.48 15.47 8.43
CA ALA A 109 -13.52 16.14 9.30
C ALA A 109 -13.62 17.67 9.19
N ALA A 110 -13.75 18.22 7.97
CA ALA A 110 -13.92 19.64 7.73
C ALA A 110 -15.23 20.17 8.33
N ILE A 111 -16.36 19.49 8.12
CA ILE A 111 -17.65 19.89 8.69
C ILE A 111 -17.60 19.84 10.22
N LEU A 112 -17.05 18.78 10.80
CA LEU A 112 -16.90 18.65 12.25
C LEU A 112 -16.02 19.78 12.82
N LEU A 113 -14.89 20.10 12.17
CA LEU A 113 -14.03 21.22 12.56
C LEU A 113 -14.80 22.54 12.57
N PHE A 114 -15.62 22.82 11.55
CA PHE A 114 -16.46 24.01 11.51
C PHE A 114 -17.42 24.08 12.71
N LEU A 115 -18.13 23.00 12.97
CA LEU A 115 -19.10 22.94 14.06
C LEU A 115 -18.42 23.10 15.44
N VAL A 116 -17.26 22.47 15.63
CA VAL A 116 -16.44 22.56 16.85
C VAL A 116 -15.91 23.97 17.04
N LEU A 117 -15.24 24.58 16.05
CA LEU A 117 -14.68 25.92 16.14
C LEU A 117 -15.76 26.96 16.39
N ARG A 118 -16.87 26.89 15.66
CA ARG A 118 -18.00 27.79 15.87
C ARG A 118 -18.56 27.70 17.29
N ARG A 119 -18.73 26.47 17.80
CA ARG A 119 -19.26 26.26 19.16
C ARG A 119 -18.29 26.76 20.21
N MET A 120 -17.00 26.60 19.99
CA MET A 120 -15.93 26.95 20.92
C MET A 120 -15.67 28.48 20.97
N THR A 121 -15.68 29.14 19.80
CA THR A 121 -15.29 30.55 19.67
C THR A 121 -16.48 31.49 19.60
N GLY A 122 -17.67 31.01 19.26
CA GLY A 122 -18.87 31.82 19.03
C GLY A 122 -18.84 32.61 17.71
N THR A 123 -17.81 32.46 16.88
CA THR A 123 -17.63 33.24 15.64
C THR A 123 -17.93 32.39 14.42
N LEU A 124 -18.82 32.87 13.55
CA LEU A 124 -19.28 32.13 12.38
C LEU A 124 -18.26 32.19 11.22
N TRP A 125 -17.94 33.42 10.79
CA TRP A 125 -17.14 33.62 9.56
C TRP A 125 -15.68 33.29 9.72
N GLN A 126 -15.07 33.57 10.87
CA GLN A 126 -13.71 33.16 11.17
C GLN A 126 -13.59 31.63 11.18
N SER A 127 -14.54 30.93 11.84
CA SER A 127 -14.57 29.49 11.85
C SER A 127 -14.76 28.90 10.44
N ALA A 128 -15.65 29.48 9.63
CA ALA A 128 -15.87 29.06 8.25
C ALA A 128 -14.60 29.22 7.37
N PHE A 129 -13.88 30.32 7.54
CA PHE A 129 -12.67 30.59 6.78
C PHE A 129 -11.52 29.65 7.16
N VAL A 130 -11.26 29.45 8.46
CA VAL A 130 -10.27 28.46 8.94
C VAL A 130 -10.52 27.09 8.31
N VAL A 131 -11.81 26.70 8.27
CA VAL A 131 -12.17 25.38 7.72
C VAL A 131 -12.13 25.36 6.21
N ALA A 132 -12.45 26.45 5.53
CA ALA A 132 -12.25 26.53 4.08
C ALA A 132 -10.78 26.36 3.70
N LEU A 133 -9.84 26.99 4.44
CA LEU A 133 -8.42 26.76 4.26
C LEU A 133 -8.03 25.30 4.53
N PHE A 134 -8.52 24.73 5.63
CA PHE A 134 -8.29 23.32 5.96
C PHE A 134 -8.83 22.39 4.87
N ALA A 135 -9.99 22.66 4.30
CA ALA A 135 -10.64 21.81 3.31
C ALA A 135 -9.90 21.72 1.97
N ILE A 136 -9.13 22.76 1.59
CA ILE A 136 -8.60 22.89 0.23
C ILE A 136 -7.11 23.24 0.15
N HIS A 137 -6.36 23.22 1.26
CA HIS A 137 -4.94 23.59 1.19
C HIS A 137 -4.12 22.50 0.47
N PRO A 138 -3.18 22.85 -0.44
CA PRO A 138 -2.36 21.87 -1.18
C PRO A 138 -1.58 20.90 -0.29
N LEU A 139 -1.16 21.29 0.91
CA LEU A 139 -0.50 20.42 1.89
C LEU A 139 -1.38 19.26 2.38
N HIS A 140 -2.70 19.29 2.13
CA HIS A 140 -3.59 18.17 2.48
C HIS A 140 -3.75 17.14 1.38
N VAL A 141 -3.22 17.42 0.18
CA VAL A 141 -3.38 16.54 -0.97
C VAL A 141 -2.81 15.15 -0.69
N GLU A 142 -1.62 15.08 -0.09
CA GLU A 142 -1.00 13.83 0.29
C GLU A 142 -1.89 12.99 1.21
N SER A 143 -2.47 13.59 2.27
CA SER A 143 -3.35 12.89 3.20
C SER A 143 -4.69 12.43 2.58
N VAL A 144 -5.22 13.14 1.56
CA VAL A 144 -6.54 12.85 0.98
C VAL A 144 -6.44 11.96 -0.26
N ALA A 145 -5.49 12.26 -1.16
CA ALA A 145 -5.34 11.58 -2.43
C ALA A 145 -4.61 10.23 -2.29
N TRP A 146 -3.85 10.01 -1.25
CA TRP A 146 -3.18 8.75 -0.98
C TRP A 146 -4.05 7.83 -0.15
N ILE A 147 -4.41 6.66 -0.68
CA ILE A 147 -5.33 5.73 -0.01
C ILE A 147 -4.78 5.25 1.33
N SER A 148 -3.51 4.90 1.42
CA SER A 148 -2.85 4.45 2.66
C SER A 148 -2.79 5.52 3.76
N GLU A 149 -2.91 6.82 3.42
CA GLU A 149 -2.97 7.90 4.41
C GLU A 149 -4.40 8.12 4.99
N ARG A 150 -5.33 7.20 4.74
CA ARG A 150 -6.64 7.15 5.44
C ARG A 150 -6.50 7.30 6.95
N LYS A 151 -5.38 6.84 7.49
CA LYS A 151 -5.03 7.02 8.92
C LYS A 151 -5.08 8.47 9.38
N ASP A 152 -4.70 9.43 8.52
CA ASP A 152 -4.80 10.86 8.82
C ASP A 152 -6.26 11.32 8.89
N LEU A 153 -7.05 10.94 7.90
CA LEU A 153 -8.45 11.34 7.77
C LEU A 153 -9.30 10.79 8.91
N LEU A 154 -9.12 9.50 9.21
CA LEU A 154 -9.86 8.82 10.27
C LEU A 154 -9.46 9.38 11.64
N SER A 155 -8.16 9.60 11.88
CA SER A 155 -7.68 10.22 13.12
C SER A 155 -8.20 11.65 13.29
N ALA A 156 -8.32 12.43 12.20
CA ALA A 156 -8.88 13.76 12.23
C ALA A 156 -10.38 13.77 12.59
N VAL A 157 -11.17 12.85 12.04
CA VAL A 157 -12.58 12.69 12.42
C VAL A 157 -12.69 12.45 13.93
N PHE A 158 -11.93 11.50 14.48
CA PHE A 158 -11.93 11.23 15.92
C PHE A 158 -11.35 12.37 16.75
N PHE A 159 -10.37 13.10 16.24
CA PHE A 159 -9.86 14.30 16.88
C PHE A 159 -10.96 15.38 17.02
N MET A 160 -11.71 15.66 15.94
CA MET A 160 -12.80 16.63 15.99
C MET A 160 -13.93 16.17 16.92
N LEU A 161 -14.25 14.88 16.94
CA LEU A 161 -15.21 14.29 17.87
C LEU A 161 -14.72 14.41 19.33
N THR A 162 -13.43 14.21 19.57
CA THR A 162 -12.80 14.41 20.90
C THR A 162 -12.95 15.85 21.35
N LEU A 163 -12.64 16.83 20.47
CA LEU A 163 -12.83 18.26 20.80
C LEU A 163 -14.30 18.59 21.07
N GLY A 164 -15.21 18.07 20.25
CA GLY A 164 -16.65 18.26 20.43
C GLY A 164 -17.18 17.68 21.76
N ALA A 165 -16.74 16.48 22.10
CA ALA A 165 -17.03 15.82 23.38
C ALA A 165 -16.42 16.60 24.56
N TYR A 166 -15.18 17.11 24.38
CA TYR A 166 -14.52 17.91 25.41
C TYR A 166 -15.26 19.24 25.68
N ILE A 167 -15.70 19.95 24.65
CA ILE A 167 -16.53 21.16 24.81
C ILE A 167 -17.81 20.82 25.58
N ARG A 168 -18.45 19.69 25.24
CA ARG A 168 -19.65 19.23 25.97
C ARG A 168 -19.34 18.96 27.43
N TYR A 169 -18.24 18.26 27.71
CA TYR A 169 -17.77 17.94 29.05
C TYR A 169 -17.54 19.26 29.87
N VAL A 170 -16.84 20.22 29.28
CA VAL A 170 -16.60 21.53 29.92
C VAL A 170 -17.90 22.23 30.36
N HIS A 171 -19.00 22.10 29.59
CA HIS A 171 -20.27 22.70 29.90
C HIS A 171 -21.14 21.86 30.86
N THR A 172 -21.13 20.54 30.73
CA THR A 172 -22.04 19.67 31.49
C THR A 172 -21.43 19.08 32.76
N ARG A 173 -20.10 18.98 32.82
CA ARG A 173 -19.33 18.34 33.91
C ARG A 173 -19.76 16.91 34.21
N SER A 174 -20.41 16.23 33.28
CA SER A 174 -20.89 14.88 33.50
C SER A 174 -19.81 13.85 33.21
N PHE A 175 -19.80 12.76 34.00
CA PHE A 175 -18.88 11.63 33.81
C PHE A 175 -19.06 11.00 32.43
N THR A 176 -20.29 10.88 31.95
CA THR A 176 -20.60 10.32 30.62
C THR A 176 -20.00 11.15 29.49
N SER A 177 -20.02 12.48 29.60
CA SER A 177 -19.38 13.36 28.61
C SER A 177 -17.85 13.19 28.65
N TYR A 178 -17.25 13.00 29.81
CA TYR A 178 -15.82 12.74 29.93
C TYR A 178 -15.43 11.36 29.39
N LEU A 179 -16.23 10.34 29.66
CA LEU A 179 -16.02 9.00 29.08
C LEU A 179 -16.06 9.05 27.54
N LEU A 180 -16.95 9.85 26.96
CA LEU A 180 -17.00 10.07 25.51
C LEU A 180 -15.70 10.72 24.99
N VAL A 181 -15.10 11.66 25.74
CA VAL A 181 -13.78 12.23 25.40
C VAL A 181 -12.72 11.14 25.33
N LEU A 182 -12.65 10.29 26.38
CA LEU A 182 -11.68 9.19 26.44
C LEU A 182 -11.87 8.20 25.30
N LEU A 183 -13.12 7.83 25.00
CA LEU A 183 -13.45 6.87 23.94
C LEU A 183 -13.07 7.40 22.55
N MET A 184 -13.47 8.65 22.22
CA MET A 184 -13.12 9.24 20.92
C MET A 184 -11.61 9.44 20.77
N PHE A 185 -10.94 9.81 21.83
CA PHE A 185 -9.49 9.95 21.85
C PHE A 185 -8.78 8.59 21.65
N ALA A 186 -9.24 7.53 22.31
CA ALA A 186 -8.72 6.18 22.12
C ALA A 186 -8.88 5.71 20.67
N PHE A 187 -10.05 5.93 20.07
CA PHE A 187 -10.28 5.60 18.65
C PHE A 187 -9.35 6.41 17.72
N GLY A 188 -9.10 7.67 18.04
CA GLY A 188 -8.15 8.48 17.31
C GLY A 188 -6.72 7.94 17.36
N LEU A 189 -6.26 7.53 18.55
CA LEU A 189 -4.93 6.90 18.73
C LEU A 189 -4.82 5.55 18.01
N MET A 190 -5.89 4.75 17.98
CA MET A 190 -5.95 3.49 17.23
C MET A 190 -6.04 3.69 15.71
N SER A 191 -6.33 4.91 15.25
CA SER A 191 -6.29 5.28 13.84
C SER A 191 -4.91 5.78 13.42
N LYS A 192 -4.30 6.68 14.20
CA LYS A 192 -2.92 7.18 14.01
C LYS A 192 -2.35 7.72 15.33
N PRO A 193 -1.13 7.32 15.74
CA PRO A 193 -0.52 7.76 17.01
C PRO A 193 -0.22 9.25 17.09
N MET A 194 -0.32 10.02 16.01
CA MET A 194 -0.05 11.47 15.98
C MET A 194 -0.85 12.25 17.04
N LEU A 195 -2.00 11.71 17.49
CA LEU A 195 -2.86 12.34 18.47
C LEU A 195 -2.34 12.30 19.91
N VAL A 196 -1.17 11.71 20.20
CA VAL A 196 -0.59 11.66 21.55
C VAL A 196 -0.39 13.02 22.19
N THR A 197 -0.37 14.10 21.40
CA THR A 197 -0.23 15.48 21.86
C THR A 197 -1.56 16.18 22.16
N VAL A 198 -2.71 15.54 21.92
CA VAL A 198 -4.04 16.11 22.17
C VAL A 198 -4.25 16.60 23.60
N PRO A 199 -3.77 15.94 24.67
CA PRO A 199 -3.88 16.46 26.03
C PRO A 199 -3.31 17.88 26.17
N PHE A 200 -2.21 18.20 25.47
CA PHE A 200 -1.61 19.53 25.47
C PHE A 200 -2.43 20.53 24.63
N VAL A 201 -2.99 20.09 23.49
CA VAL A 201 -3.92 20.91 22.71
C VAL A 201 -5.14 21.28 23.55
N LEU A 202 -5.70 20.35 24.32
CA LEU A 202 -6.82 20.63 25.22
C LEU A 202 -6.46 21.66 26.29
N LEU A 203 -5.23 21.65 26.85
CA LEU A 203 -4.75 22.67 27.77
C LEU A 203 -4.65 24.05 27.08
N LEU A 204 -4.21 24.13 25.83
CA LEU A 204 -4.19 25.37 25.06
C LEU A 204 -5.61 25.89 24.83
N LEU A 205 -6.58 25.00 24.54
CA LEU A 205 -7.98 25.35 24.39
C LEU A 205 -8.63 25.79 25.70
N ASP A 206 -8.23 25.21 26.83
CA ASP A 206 -8.63 25.65 28.17
C ASP A 206 -8.20 27.11 28.44
N TYR A 207 -6.99 27.49 27.91
CA TYR A 207 -6.54 28.87 27.98
C TYR A 207 -7.37 29.79 27.04
N TRP A 208 -7.44 29.44 25.79
CA TRP A 208 -8.26 30.13 24.79
C TRP A 208 -8.76 29.12 23.75
N PRO A 209 -10.02 29.16 23.37
CA PRO A 209 -11.08 30.11 23.69
C PRO A 209 -11.93 29.76 24.91
N LEU A 210 -11.78 28.62 25.58
CA LEU A 210 -12.66 28.16 26.67
C LEU A 210 -12.47 28.95 27.97
N LYS A 211 -11.34 29.65 28.15
CA LYS A 211 -11.05 30.58 29.27
C LYS A 211 -11.23 29.96 30.67
N ARG A 212 -10.84 28.72 30.84
CA ARG A 212 -10.95 28.03 32.14
C ARG A 212 -9.89 28.47 33.18
N PHE A 213 -8.74 29.02 32.73
CA PHE A 213 -7.64 29.52 33.55
C PHE A 213 -7.81 30.99 33.99
N ALA A 214 -8.97 31.45 34.38
CA ALA A 214 -9.10 32.83 34.78
C ALA A 214 -8.54 33.04 36.22
N PRO A 215 -7.72 34.08 36.51
CA PRO A 215 -7.21 34.37 37.84
C PRO A 215 -8.33 34.69 38.81
N GLU A 216 -8.15 34.29 40.09
CA GLU A 216 -9.04 34.67 41.19
C GLU A 216 -8.93 36.18 41.47
N LEU A 217 -9.64 36.98 40.70
CA LEU A 217 -9.85 38.36 41.09
C LEU A 217 -11.06 38.44 42.05
N PRO A 218 -11.02 39.26 43.13
CA PRO A 218 -12.17 39.42 44.00
C PRO A 218 -13.31 40.04 43.21
N VAL A 219 -14.35 39.24 42.93
CA VAL A 219 -15.50 39.64 42.14
C VAL A 219 -16.52 40.29 43.06
N LYS A 220 -16.87 41.55 42.74
CA LYS A 220 -18.04 42.22 43.36
C LYS A 220 -19.29 41.41 43.11
N ARG A 221 -20.15 41.28 44.13
CA ARG A 221 -21.36 40.41 44.17
C ARG A 221 -22.30 40.48 42.96
N ASP A 222 -22.30 41.62 42.22
CA ASP A 222 -23.19 41.83 41.06
C ASP A 222 -22.76 41.17 39.73
N GLN A 223 -21.60 40.54 39.69
CA GLN A 223 -21.11 39.89 38.46
C GLN A 223 -21.12 38.35 38.54
N GLN A 224 -21.75 37.77 39.53
CA GLN A 224 -21.74 36.33 39.79
C GLN A 224 -22.26 35.44 38.64
N ARG A 225 -23.15 35.93 37.77
CA ARG A 225 -23.69 35.17 36.62
C ARG A 225 -22.72 34.96 35.44
N ARG A 226 -21.54 35.61 35.44
CA ARG A 226 -20.50 35.44 34.38
C ARG A 226 -19.31 34.58 34.81
N VAL A 227 -19.36 33.94 35.99
CA VAL A 227 -18.23 33.25 36.62
C VAL A 227 -18.32 31.71 36.51
N GLU A 228 -19.31 31.18 35.80
CA GLU A 228 -19.68 29.76 35.81
C GLU A 228 -18.62 28.78 35.25
N ASN A 229 -17.53 29.23 34.63
CA ASN A 229 -16.55 28.34 34.02
C ASN A 229 -15.13 28.38 34.62
N ARG A 230 -14.95 28.97 35.80
CA ARG A 230 -13.63 29.08 36.43
C ARG A 230 -13.30 27.84 37.25
N GLU A 231 -12.15 27.20 36.99
CA GLU A 231 -11.73 26.01 37.70
C GLU A 231 -10.33 26.13 38.28
N SER A 232 -10.07 25.34 39.33
CA SER A 232 -8.74 25.20 39.87
C SER A 232 -7.81 24.57 38.83
N ILE A 233 -6.62 25.15 38.63
CA ILE A 233 -5.56 24.63 37.74
C ILE A 233 -5.30 23.15 38.03
N ARG A 234 -5.27 22.78 39.34
CA ARG A 234 -5.09 21.38 39.76
C ARG A 234 -6.14 20.46 39.12
N ARG A 235 -7.41 20.84 39.11
CA ARG A 235 -8.48 20.03 38.52
C ARG A 235 -8.32 19.90 37.00
N ILE A 236 -8.00 21.00 36.31
CA ILE A 236 -7.75 21.01 34.86
C ILE A 236 -6.60 20.07 34.49
N LEU A 237 -5.53 20.05 35.30
CA LEU A 237 -4.40 19.14 35.08
C LEU A 237 -4.75 17.68 35.39
N LEU A 238 -5.48 17.41 36.47
CA LEU A 238 -5.92 16.05 36.83
C LEU A 238 -6.82 15.44 35.76
N GLU A 239 -7.68 16.24 35.11
CA GLU A 239 -8.50 15.78 33.99
C GLU A 239 -7.68 15.32 32.76
N LYS A 240 -6.43 15.71 32.64
CA LYS A 240 -5.56 15.29 31.52
C LYS A 240 -4.80 14.00 31.80
N ILE A 241 -4.71 13.55 33.05
CA ILE A 241 -3.94 12.36 33.44
C ILE A 241 -4.41 11.10 32.67
N PRO A 242 -5.71 10.76 32.62
CA PRO A 242 -6.16 9.59 31.86
C PRO A 242 -5.82 9.67 30.37
N LEU A 243 -5.92 10.87 29.77
CA LEU A 243 -5.52 11.09 28.37
C LEU A 243 -4.00 10.91 28.17
N LEU A 244 -3.18 11.40 29.11
CA LEU A 244 -1.72 11.21 29.07
C LEU A 244 -1.34 9.74 29.22
N LEU A 245 -2.07 8.95 30.02
CA LEU A 245 -1.86 7.51 30.12
C LEU A 245 -2.14 6.79 28.79
N PHE A 246 -3.22 7.17 28.09
CA PHE A 246 -3.50 6.64 26.75
C PHE A 246 -2.43 7.06 25.73
N SER A 247 -1.96 8.32 25.78
CA SER A 247 -0.86 8.79 24.96
C SER A 247 0.42 7.99 25.19
N PHE A 248 0.77 7.73 26.45
CA PHE A 248 1.94 6.94 26.82
C PHE A 248 1.82 5.49 26.32
N ALA A 249 0.66 4.85 26.50
CA ALA A 249 0.41 3.50 26.00
C ALA A 249 0.53 3.43 24.46
N SER A 250 0.00 4.43 23.77
CA SER A 250 0.12 4.54 22.30
C SER A 250 1.56 4.74 21.85
N CYS A 251 2.34 5.59 22.54
CA CYS A 251 3.78 5.74 22.27
C CYS A 251 4.53 4.42 22.46
N ALA A 252 4.27 3.71 23.56
CA ALA A 252 4.91 2.41 23.83
C ALA A 252 4.57 1.39 22.73
N ALA A 253 3.30 1.27 22.35
CA ALA A 253 2.87 0.40 21.26
C ALA A 253 3.55 0.76 19.92
N THR A 254 3.65 2.06 19.59
CA THR A 254 4.32 2.53 18.38
C THR A 254 5.80 2.19 18.38
N LEU A 255 6.52 2.43 19.49
CA LEU A 255 7.94 2.10 19.59
C LEU A 255 8.20 0.60 19.46
N LEU A 256 7.34 -0.23 20.05
CA LEU A 256 7.40 -1.68 19.90
C LEU A 256 7.14 -2.13 18.46
N ALA A 257 6.13 -1.56 17.81
CA ALA A 257 5.78 -1.86 16.43
C ALA A 257 6.90 -1.45 15.45
N GLN A 258 7.51 -0.30 15.68
CA GLN A 258 8.51 0.29 14.77
C GLN A 258 9.96 -0.04 15.13
N ARG A 259 10.21 -0.92 16.11
CA ARG A 259 11.57 -1.22 16.60
C ARG A 259 12.59 -1.57 15.50
N HIS A 260 12.14 -2.17 14.39
CA HIS A 260 12.97 -2.53 13.24
C HIS A 260 13.10 -1.41 12.18
N PHE A 261 12.31 -0.34 12.30
CA PHE A 261 12.28 0.81 11.39
C PHE A 261 12.85 2.09 12.01
N ILE A 262 13.15 2.06 13.33
CA ILE A 262 13.75 3.19 14.02
C ILE A 262 15.22 3.27 13.63
N ASP A 263 15.66 4.47 13.26
CA ASP A 263 17.02 4.80 12.83
C ASP A 263 17.50 4.09 11.54
N PRO A 264 16.69 4.11 10.46
CA PRO A 264 17.08 3.47 9.19
C PRO A 264 18.29 4.16 8.54
N ILE A 265 18.62 5.39 8.93
CA ILE A 265 19.76 6.17 8.43
C ILE A 265 21.05 5.89 9.22
N GLY A 266 21.01 4.98 10.21
CA GLY A 266 22.12 4.54 11.07
C GLY A 266 23.15 5.65 11.38
N HIS A 267 23.20 6.12 12.63
CA HIS A 267 24.17 7.12 13.12
C HIS A 267 23.79 8.62 13.04
N LEU A 268 22.50 8.97 12.83
CA LEU A 268 22.10 10.37 13.01
C LEU A 268 22.22 10.76 14.49
N THR A 269 23.13 11.70 14.77
CA THR A 269 23.27 12.28 16.11
C THR A 269 22.01 13.03 16.52
N LEU A 270 21.76 13.16 17.83
CA LEU A 270 20.64 13.96 18.33
C LEU A 270 20.71 15.41 17.79
N ILE A 271 21.91 15.96 17.64
CA ILE A 271 22.09 17.29 17.07
C ILE A 271 21.54 17.36 15.65
N ASN A 272 21.84 16.38 14.79
CA ASN A 272 21.32 16.34 13.42
C ASN A 272 19.79 16.22 13.38
N ARG A 273 19.21 15.43 14.27
CA ARG A 273 17.74 15.27 14.39
C ARG A 273 17.06 16.58 14.82
N PHE A 274 17.58 17.26 15.84
CA PHE A 274 17.06 18.57 16.25
C PHE A 274 17.29 19.64 15.19
N SER A 275 18.42 19.62 14.50
CA SER A 275 18.72 20.54 13.39
C SER A 275 17.72 20.37 12.25
N ASN A 276 17.45 19.12 11.84
CA ASN A 276 16.44 18.84 10.83
C ASN A 276 15.04 19.26 11.29
N ALA A 277 14.65 18.96 12.53
CA ALA A 277 13.34 19.34 13.08
C ALA A 277 13.13 20.88 13.04
N ALA A 278 14.15 21.65 13.40
CA ALA A 278 14.08 23.12 13.35
C ALA A 278 13.93 23.63 11.89
N VAL A 279 14.75 23.13 10.97
CA VAL A 279 14.70 23.55 9.56
C VAL A 279 13.40 23.10 8.91
N ALA A 280 12.95 21.86 9.12
CA ALA A 280 11.69 21.34 8.60
C ALA A 280 10.48 22.14 9.08
N THR A 281 10.48 22.60 10.36
CA THR A 281 9.41 23.45 10.88
C THR A 281 9.33 24.78 10.13
N VAL A 282 10.45 25.39 9.77
CA VAL A 282 10.47 26.63 8.97
C VAL A 282 10.05 26.35 7.51
N ILE A 283 10.43 25.20 6.96
CA ILE A 283 9.98 24.76 5.62
C ILE A 283 8.45 24.65 5.59
N TYR A 284 7.83 24.04 6.59
CA TYR A 284 6.37 23.95 6.70
C TYR A 284 5.68 25.32 6.72
N LEU A 285 6.25 26.29 7.44
CA LEU A 285 5.71 27.66 7.44
C LEU A 285 5.84 28.31 6.07
N ARG A 286 6.92 28.06 5.34
CA ARG A 286 7.08 28.51 3.94
C ARG A 286 6.04 27.84 3.03
N GLN A 287 5.88 26.51 3.13
CA GLN A 287 4.93 25.74 2.31
C GLN A 287 3.49 26.12 2.60
N LEU A 288 3.16 26.51 3.84
CA LEU A 288 1.83 27.03 4.19
C LEU A 288 1.49 28.31 3.41
N VAL A 289 2.44 29.20 3.22
CA VAL A 289 2.23 30.49 2.52
C VAL A 289 2.48 30.36 1.01
N TRP A 290 3.42 29.51 0.63
CA TRP A 290 3.86 29.30 -0.74
C TRP A 290 3.90 27.79 -1.07
N PRO A 291 2.72 27.18 -1.33
CA PRO A 291 2.60 25.73 -1.53
C PRO A 291 2.96 25.28 -2.95
N PHE A 292 4.20 25.56 -3.36
CA PHE A 292 4.77 25.11 -4.62
C PHE A 292 5.94 24.14 -4.38
N GLY A 293 6.16 23.22 -5.31
CA GLY A 293 7.20 22.21 -5.20
C GLY A 293 6.90 21.20 -4.09
N LEU A 294 5.61 20.86 -3.90
CA LEU A 294 5.20 19.80 -2.98
C LEU A 294 5.49 18.44 -3.61
N SER A 295 6.02 17.50 -2.82
CA SER A 295 6.47 16.20 -3.28
C SER A 295 6.06 15.09 -2.32
N VAL A 296 5.88 13.89 -2.82
CA VAL A 296 5.58 12.68 -2.02
C VAL A 296 6.71 12.31 -1.07
N PHE A 297 7.95 12.65 -1.42
CA PHE A 297 9.13 12.30 -0.63
C PHE A 297 10.16 13.42 -0.68
N TYR A 298 10.66 13.79 0.48
CA TYR A 298 11.75 14.76 0.66
C TYR A 298 12.92 14.04 1.32
N PRO A 299 14.02 13.75 0.58
CA PRO A 299 15.16 13.03 1.10
C PRO A 299 15.77 13.72 2.33
N HIS A 300 16.18 12.94 3.34
CA HIS A 300 16.79 13.51 4.53
C HIS A 300 18.20 14.05 4.20
N PRO A 301 18.53 15.33 4.54
CA PRO A 301 19.83 15.95 4.20
C PRO A 301 21.01 15.33 4.97
N ARG A 302 20.77 14.40 5.89
CA ARG A 302 21.77 13.71 6.72
C ARG A 302 22.69 14.69 7.46
N HIS A 303 23.95 14.82 7.03
CA HIS A 303 24.95 15.73 7.62
C HIS A 303 25.13 17.04 6.83
N ASN A 304 24.32 17.27 5.77
CA ASN A 304 24.54 18.37 4.82
C ASN A 304 23.78 19.67 5.17
N LEU A 305 23.15 19.76 6.34
CA LEU A 305 22.55 21.02 6.80
C LEU A 305 23.63 22.03 7.17
N SER A 306 23.57 23.23 6.59
CA SER A 306 24.50 24.27 6.98
C SER A 306 24.21 24.80 8.39
N VAL A 307 25.22 25.03 9.17
CA VAL A 307 25.10 25.57 10.54
C VAL A 307 24.30 26.88 10.53
N LEU A 308 24.53 27.74 9.53
CA LEU A 308 23.81 29.01 9.38
C LEU A 308 22.30 28.79 9.21
N GLN A 309 21.88 27.81 8.36
CA GLN A 309 20.46 27.49 8.18
C GLN A 309 19.81 27.05 9.50
N VAL A 310 20.50 26.19 10.25
CA VAL A 310 20.03 25.71 11.54
C VAL A 310 19.89 26.83 12.56
N LEU A 311 20.91 27.70 12.67
CA LEU A 311 20.90 28.84 13.59
C LEU A 311 19.79 29.84 13.24
N VAL A 312 19.62 30.18 11.97
CA VAL A 312 18.54 31.09 11.52
C VAL A 312 17.18 30.49 11.81
N ALA A 313 16.97 29.20 11.53
CA ALA A 313 15.72 28.52 11.83
C ALA A 313 15.44 28.51 13.34
N ALA A 314 16.41 28.14 14.16
CA ALA A 314 16.25 28.08 15.62
C ALA A 314 15.94 29.48 16.21
N LEU A 315 16.69 30.51 15.81
CA LEU A 315 16.47 31.89 16.26
C LEU A 315 15.09 32.40 15.86
N PHE A 316 14.66 32.09 14.62
CA PHE A 316 13.32 32.47 14.14
C PHE A 316 12.23 31.80 14.98
N LEU A 317 12.32 30.48 15.23
CA LEU A 317 11.34 29.76 16.02
C LEU A 317 11.29 30.25 17.47
N ILE A 318 12.43 30.56 18.07
CA ILE A 318 12.52 31.14 19.42
C ILE A 318 11.88 32.53 19.43
N ALA A 319 12.17 33.40 18.45
CA ALA A 319 11.62 34.74 18.37
C ALA A 319 10.10 34.73 18.23
N VAL A 320 9.54 33.88 17.35
CA VAL A 320 8.08 33.75 17.18
C VAL A 320 7.43 33.18 18.44
N SER A 321 8.07 32.19 19.10
CA SER A 321 7.57 31.61 20.35
C SER A 321 7.54 32.63 21.48
N ALA A 322 8.60 33.45 21.61
CA ALA A 322 8.66 34.56 22.57
C ALA A 322 7.58 35.62 22.28
N ALA A 323 7.42 36.01 21.02
CA ALA A 323 6.36 36.94 20.61
C ALA A 323 4.96 36.40 20.92
N ALA A 324 4.68 35.13 20.64
CA ALA A 324 3.41 34.49 20.98
C ALA A 324 3.16 34.49 22.49
N PHE A 325 4.20 34.23 23.29
CA PHE A 325 4.10 34.28 24.74
C PHE A 325 3.92 35.71 25.28
N MET A 326 4.62 36.70 24.72
CA MET A 326 4.48 38.11 25.12
C MET A 326 3.07 38.66 24.78
N CYS A 327 2.54 38.31 23.63
CA CYS A 327 1.22 38.73 23.18
C CYS A 327 0.06 37.97 23.85
N ARG A 328 0.32 36.92 24.64
CA ARG A 328 -0.71 36.01 25.19
C ARG A 328 -1.87 36.67 25.93
N ARG A 329 -1.62 37.78 26.60
CA ARG A 329 -2.68 38.52 27.35
C ARG A 329 -3.55 39.37 26.46
N ARG A 330 -2.99 39.99 25.43
CA ARG A 330 -3.70 40.86 24.48
C ARG A 330 -4.38 40.07 23.38
N ASN A 331 -3.69 39.13 22.83
CA ASN A 331 -4.12 38.31 21.68
C ASN A 331 -3.88 36.81 22.00
N PRO A 332 -4.72 36.19 22.84
CA PRO A 332 -4.47 34.84 23.37
C PRO A 332 -4.45 33.73 22.28
N TYR A 333 -5.07 33.95 21.14
CA TYR A 333 -5.02 33.07 19.98
C TYR A 333 -3.62 32.91 19.39
N PHE A 334 -2.67 33.83 19.62
CA PHE A 334 -1.28 33.66 19.22
C PHE A 334 -0.63 32.50 19.97
N LEU A 335 -0.80 32.47 21.30
CA LEU A 335 -0.26 31.37 22.10
C LEU A 335 -0.90 30.05 21.69
N THR A 336 -2.23 29.99 21.62
CA THR A 336 -2.96 28.75 21.30
C THR A 336 -2.62 28.26 19.90
N GLY A 337 -2.67 29.13 18.89
CA GLY A 337 -2.44 28.71 17.50
C GLY A 337 -0.99 28.28 17.25
N TRP A 338 -0.01 29.06 17.78
CA TRP A 338 1.40 28.75 17.60
C TRP A 338 1.83 27.45 18.31
N PHE A 339 1.45 27.30 19.59
CA PHE A 339 1.83 26.10 20.33
C PHE A 339 0.98 24.87 19.99
N TRP A 340 -0.22 25.03 19.41
CA TRP A 340 -0.93 23.95 18.74
C TRP A 340 -0.09 23.43 17.58
N PHE A 341 0.35 24.33 16.67
CA PHE A 341 1.18 23.97 15.53
C PHE A 341 2.44 23.23 15.96
N LEU A 342 3.25 23.82 16.84
CA LEU A 342 4.48 23.21 17.32
C LEU A 342 4.22 21.88 18.06
N GLY A 343 3.24 21.87 18.97
CA GLY A 343 2.93 20.69 19.79
C GLY A 343 2.48 19.49 18.95
N MET A 344 1.64 19.72 17.94
CA MET A 344 1.20 18.64 17.04
C MET A 344 2.28 18.14 16.08
N LEU A 345 3.34 18.93 15.82
CA LEU A 345 4.48 18.49 15.01
C LEU A 345 5.46 17.62 15.78
N VAL A 346 5.50 17.67 17.11
CA VAL A 346 6.50 16.94 17.92
C VAL A 346 6.60 15.45 17.54
N PRO A 347 5.50 14.68 17.43
CA PRO A 347 5.59 13.24 17.12
C PRO A 347 6.18 12.93 15.74
N VAL A 348 6.10 13.87 14.79
CA VAL A 348 6.51 13.71 13.39
C VAL A 348 7.69 14.62 13.00
N SER A 349 8.33 15.24 14.00
CA SER A 349 9.43 16.20 13.78
C SER A 349 10.75 15.55 13.34
N GLY A 350 10.86 14.21 13.41
CA GLY A 350 12.10 13.50 13.14
C GLY A 350 13.08 13.45 14.33
N ILE A 351 12.67 13.92 15.53
CA ILE A 351 13.46 13.73 16.77
C ILE A 351 13.62 12.24 17.05
N ILE A 352 12.53 11.47 16.91
CA ILE A 352 12.60 10.02 16.75
C ILE A 352 12.48 9.77 15.24
N GLN A 353 13.61 9.45 14.60
CA GLN A 353 13.65 9.28 13.15
C GLN A 353 13.06 7.92 12.79
N VAL A 354 11.99 7.94 12.01
CA VAL A 354 11.36 6.78 11.38
C VAL A 354 11.29 7.04 9.89
N GLY A 355 11.89 6.16 9.10
CA GLY A 355 12.00 6.36 7.65
C GLY A 355 13.14 7.31 7.24
N GLU A 356 13.31 7.51 5.94
CA GLU A 356 14.42 8.27 5.33
C GLU A 356 14.03 9.68 4.89
N GLN A 357 12.83 10.15 5.19
CA GLN A 357 12.37 11.50 4.83
C GLN A 357 12.78 12.55 5.87
N ALA A 358 13.12 13.76 5.37
CA ALA A 358 13.36 14.94 6.21
C ALA A 358 12.07 15.50 6.82
N HIS A 359 11.01 15.52 6.04
CA HIS A 359 9.68 16.01 6.36
C HIS A 359 8.67 15.42 5.36
N ALA A 360 7.35 15.62 5.56
CA ALA A 360 6.31 15.20 4.64
C ALA A 360 5.10 16.15 4.73
N ASP A 361 4.44 16.41 3.61
CA ASP A 361 3.31 17.35 3.55
C ASP A 361 2.16 16.92 4.47
N ARG A 362 1.89 15.61 4.55
CA ARG A 362 0.89 14.99 5.43
C ARG A 362 1.07 15.29 6.92
N TYR A 363 2.28 15.61 7.35
CA TYR A 363 2.55 15.95 8.75
C TYR A 363 1.91 17.29 9.16
N MET A 364 1.55 18.13 8.19
CA MET A 364 0.87 19.41 8.40
C MET A 364 -0.65 19.28 8.56
N TYR A 365 -1.24 18.11 8.32
CA TYR A 365 -2.70 17.93 8.24
C TYR A 365 -3.47 18.50 9.44
N LEU A 366 -3.08 18.17 10.66
CA LEU A 366 -3.71 18.72 11.88
C LEU A 366 -2.97 19.94 12.49
N PRO A 367 -1.62 20.00 12.45
CA PRO A 367 -0.88 21.15 13.03
C PRO A 367 -1.26 22.49 12.45
N GLN A 368 -1.49 22.60 11.13
CA GLN A 368 -1.76 23.88 10.48
C GLN A 368 -3.12 24.52 10.88
N ILE A 369 -4.04 23.77 11.51
CA ILE A 369 -5.29 24.34 12.07
C ILE A 369 -4.94 25.44 13.08
N GLY A 370 -3.92 25.24 13.91
CA GLY A 370 -3.43 26.24 14.84
C GLY A 370 -2.99 27.53 14.15
N LEU A 371 -2.25 27.42 13.04
CA LEU A 371 -1.81 28.57 12.25
C LEU A 371 -2.97 29.29 11.56
N TYR A 372 -3.93 28.54 11.04
CA TYR A 372 -5.14 29.15 10.46
C TYR A 372 -5.96 29.93 11.49
N ILE A 373 -6.08 29.41 12.70
CA ILE A 373 -6.71 30.12 13.81
C ILE A 373 -5.92 31.41 14.08
N LEU A 374 -4.61 31.31 14.29
CA LEU A 374 -3.74 32.47 14.57
C LEU A 374 -3.91 33.57 13.52
N VAL A 375 -3.72 33.24 12.25
CA VAL A 375 -3.76 34.22 11.14
C VAL A 375 -5.15 34.80 10.99
N THR A 376 -6.21 33.96 11.03
CA THR A 376 -7.59 34.45 10.82
C THR A 376 -8.02 35.42 11.90
N TRP A 377 -7.76 35.13 13.18
CA TRP A 377 -8.12 36.04 14.28
C TRP A 377 -7.25 37.28 14.28
N PHE A 378 -5.95 37.18 13.99
CA PHE A 378 -5.04 38.32 13.89
C PHE A 378 -5.48 39.28 12.79
N VAL A 379 -5.78 38.82 11.60
CA VAL A 379 -6.26 39.65 10.50
C VAL A 379 -7.57 40.29 10.86
N ALA A 380 -8.54 39.54 11.42
CA ALA A 380 -9.83 40.05 11.81
C ALA A 380 -9.72 41.19 12.85
N ASP A 381 -8.83 41.05 13.85
CA ASP A 381 -8.60 42.05 14.87
C ASP A 381 -7.91 43.30 14.30
N THR A 382 -6.88 43.11 13.46
CA THR A 382 -6.11 44.20 12.86
C THR A 382 -6.97 45.13 12.00
N VAL A 383 -7.85 44.55 11.19
CA VAL A 383 -8.75 45.38 10.31
C VAL A 383 -10.05 45.76 10.99
N SER A 384 -10.22 45.48 12.29
CA SER A 384 -11.50 45.69 13.02
C SER A 384 -12.01 47.13 12.97
N SER A 385 -11.11 48.12 12.94
CA SER A 385 -11.41 49.58 12.88
C SER A 385 -11.58 50.12 11.46
N TRP A 386 -11.28 49.32 10.39
CA TRP A 386 -11.29 49.82 9.01
C TRP A 386 -12.72 49.99 8.48
N ARG A 387 -12.95 51.10 7.76
CA ARG A 387 -14.29 51.45 7.22
C ARG A 387 -14.82 50.39 6.24
N HIS A 388 -13.96 49.84 5.40
CA HIS A 388 -14.33 48.87 4.34
C HIS A 388 -13.96 47.43 4.69
N ARG A 389 -13.73 47.12 5.98
CA ARG A 389 -13.25 45.78 6.44
C ARG A 389 -14.02 44.59 5.88
N ARG A 390 -15.37 44.71 5.76
CA ARG A 390 -16.20 43.58 5.27
C ARG A 390 -15.88 43.23 3.81
N ILE A 391 -15.73 44.22 2.96
CA ILE A 391 -15.43 44.05 1.54
C ILE A 391 -14.00 43.51 1.42
N LEU A 392 -13.05 44.15 2.10
CA LEU A 392 -11.63 43.72 2.09
C LEU A 392 -11.46 42.30 2.54
N LEU A 393 -12.04 41.87 3.66
CA LEU A 393 -11.98 40.52 4.15
C LEU A 393 -12.70 39.55 3.21
N ALA A 394 -13.88 39.88 2.70
CA ALA A 394 -14.61 39.02 1.77
C ALA A 394 -13.80 38.81 0.46
N THR A 395 -13.20 39.85 -0.09
CA THR A 395 -12.37 39.77 -1.30
C THR A 395 -11.11 38.96 -1.03
N ALA A 396 -10.39 39.22 0.06
CA ALA A 396 -9.18 38.45 0.43
C ALA A 396 -9.49 36.97 0.66
N MET A 397 -10.58 36.66 1.35
CA MET A 397 -11.04 35.28 1.56
C MET A 397 -11.39 34.60 0.24
N ALA A 398 -12.17 35.26 -0.63
CA ALA A 398 -12.55 34.69 -1.93
C ALA A 398 -11.32 34.44 -2.83
N SER A 399 -10.39 35.39 -2.90
CA SER A 399 -9.15 35.24 -3.67
C SER A 399 -8.25 34.13 -3.13
N SER A 400 -8.10 34.03 -1.80
CA SER A 400 -7.33 32.96 -1.18
C SER A 400 -7.95 31.57 -1.44
N ILE A 401 -9.28 31.45 -1.30
CA ILE A 401 -9.99 30.21 -1.57
C ILE A 401 -9.84 29.82 -3.05
N ALA A 402 -10.04 30.75 -3.98
CA ALA A 402 -9.92 30.47 -5.41
C ALA A 402 -8.49 30.02 -5.78
N LEU A 403 -7.46 30.72 -5.28
CA LEU A 403 -6.08 30.37 -5.53
C LEU A 403 -5.72 28.98 -4.96
N LEU A 404 -6.05 28.74 -3.70
CA LEU A 404 -5.74 27.46 -3.05
C LEU A 404 -6.53 26.30 -3.67
N THR A 405 -7.79 26.54 -4.07
CA THR A 405 -8.59 25.54 -4.81
C THR A 405 -7.87 25.13 -6.11
N TYR A 406 -7.40 26.09 -6.89
CA TYR A 406 -6.68 25.83 -8.14
C TYR A 406 -5.37 25.07 -7.88
N LEU A 407 -4.57 25.52 -6.91
CA LEU A 407 -3.28 24.89 -6.58
C LEU A 407 -3.47 23.47 -6.04
N ALA A 408 -4.45 23.26 -5.16
CA ALA A 408 -4.75 21.93 -4.64
C ALA A 408 -5.30 21.00 -5.73
N TRP A 409 -6.17 21.51 -6.61
CA TRP A 409 -6.67 20.72 -7.74
C TRP A 409 -5.52 20.26 -8.66
N LYS A 410 -4.59 21.16 -8.98
CA LYS A 410 -3.39 20.84 -9.77
C LYS A 410 -2.48 19.83 -9.04
N GLN A 411 -2.23 20.03 -7.74
CA GLN A 411 -1.41 19.10 -6.95
C GLN A 411 -2.07 17.71 -6.85
N THR A 412 -3.42 17.65 -6.72
CA THR A 412 -4.16 16.39 -6.67
C THR A 412 -3.97 15.58 -7.95
N SER A 413 -3.92 16.23 -9.12
CA SER A 413 -3.71 15.54 -10.41
C SER A 413 -2.36 14.81 -10.51
N CYS A 414 -1.35 15.20 -9.72
CA CYS A 414 -0.06 14.51 -9.65
C CYS A 414 -0.16 13.14 -8.95
N TRP A 415 -1.25 12.89 -8.21
CA TRP A 415 -1.51 11.63 -7.48
C TRP A 415 -2.35 10.63 -8.29
N ARG A 416 -2.42 10.78 -9.60
CA ARG A 416 -3.26 9.96 -10.48
C ARG A 416 -2.85 8.48 -10.46
N ASP A 417 -1.56 8.20 -10.46
CA ASP A 417 -0.98 6.86 -10.46
C ASP A 417 0.47 6.90 -9.92
N GLY A 418 1.06 5.74 -9.69
CA GLY A 418 2.42 5.62 -9.15
C GLY A 418 3.48 6.29 -10.03
N ARG A 419 3.33 6.27 -11.36
CA ARG A 419 4.30 6.90 -12.27
C ARG A 419 4.20 8.42 -12.24
N ALA A 420 2.99 8.95 -12.26
CA ALA A 420 2.76 10.39 -12.21
C ALA A 420 3.37 11.02 -10.95
N ILE A 421 3.21 10.37 -9.79
CA ILE A 421 3.71 10.91 -8.51
C ILE A 421 5.23 10.91 -8.45
N TRP A 422 5.90 9.84 -8.89
CA TRP A 422 7.36 9.78 -8.85
C TRP A 422 8.02 10.63 -9.93
N THR A 423 7.42 10.74 -11.12
CA THR A 423 7.85 11.67 -12.15
C THR A 423 7.72 13.12 -11.68
N HIS A 424 6.63 13.44 -10.95
CA HIS A 424 6.48 14.76 -10.32
C HIS A 424 7.53 15.00 -9.24
N ALA A 425 7.87 13.99 -8.43
CA ALA A 425 8.93 14.10 -7.43
C ALA A 425 10.30 14.44 -8.06
N LEU A 426 10.65 13.82 -9.19
CA LEU A 426 11.85 14.16 -9.96
C LEU A 426 11.79 15.56 -10.61
N ALA A 427 10.60 16.01 -11.01
CA ALA A 427 10.46 17.39 -11.52
C ALA A 427 10.66 18.44 -10.43
N VAL A 428 10.37 18.11 -9.16
CA VAL A 428 10.61 18.96 -7.98
C VAL A 428 12.06 18.87 -7.52
N ASP A 429 12.60 17.67 -7.43
CA ASP A 429 13.98 17.39 -7.02
C ASP A 429 14.59 16.30 -7.91
N PRO A 430 15.38 16.65 -8.92
CA PRO A 430 16.05 15.70 -9.81
C PRO A 430 17.06 14.80 -9.09
N GLN A 431 17.49 15.15 -7.88
CA GLN A 431 18.41 14.36 -7.05
C GLN A 431 17.69 13.51 -6.00
N ASN A 432 16.43 13.19 -6.24
CA ASN A 432 15.64 12.31 -5.37
C ASN A 432 15.90 10.84 -5.73
N ASP A 433 16.83 10.21 -5.01
CA ASP A 433 17.19 8.80 -5.20
C ASP A 433 16.03 7.84 -4.97
N MET A 434 15.15 8.13 -4.00
CA MET A 434 13.94 7.32 -3.75
C MET A 434 12.97 7.35 -4.94
N ALA A 435 12.84 8.50 -5.61
CA ALA A 435 12.00 8.60 -6.79
C ALA A 435 12.56 7.76 -7.96
N HIS A 436 13.89 7.75 -8.13
CA HIS A 436 14.54 6.86 -9.10
C HIS A 436 14.35 5.39 -8.75
N ILE A 437 14.50 4.99 -7.48
CA ILE A 437 14.28 3.62 -7.01
C ILE A 437 12.82 3.20 -7.30
N SER A 438 11.86 4.06 -7.00
CA SER A 438 10.44 3.76 -7.20
C SER A 438 10.04 3.67 -8.67
N LEU A 439 10.64 4.51 -9.54
CA LEU A 439 10.45 4.39 -10.99
C LEU A 439 11.09 3.13 -11.55
N CYS A 440 12.25 2.72 -11.03
CA CYS A 440 12.86 1.43 -11.37
C CYS A 440 11.91 0.26 -11.05
N ASP A 441 11.26 0.26 -9.88
CA ASP A 441 10.28 -0.77 -9.52
C ASP A 441 9.08 -0.80 -10.47
N LEU A 442 8.59 0.36 -10.90
CA LEU A 442 7.51 0.46 -11.88
C LEU A 442 7.95 -0.04 -13.26
N ASP A 443 9.16 0.31 -13.68
CA ASP A 443 9.70 -0.12 -14.97
C ASP A 443 9.94 -1.63 -15.02
N LEU A 444 10.38 -2.24 -13.91
CA LEU A 444 10.47 -3.69 -13.77
C LEU A 444 9.10 -4.37 -13.89
N ARG A 445 8.07 -3.84 -13.24
CA ARG A 445 6.70 -4.37 -13.33
C ARG A 445 6.11 -4.27 -14.74
N GLU A 446 6.49 -3.23 -15.49
CA GLU A 446 6.05 -2.99 -16.86
C GLU A 446 7.00 -3.61 -17.91
N ASN A 447 8.00 -4.39 -17.46
CA ASN A 447 9.01 -5.04 -18.30
C ASN A 447 9.82 -4.06 -19.18
N ARG A 448 10.03 -2.83 -18.68
CA ARG A 448 10.89 -1.81 -19.31
C ARG A 448 12.29 -1.86 -18.72
N LEU A 449 13.05 -2.88 -19.10
CA LEU A 449 14.29 -3.24 -18.43
C LEU A 449 15.38 -2.17 -18.58
N ASP A 450 15.50 -1.53 -19.75
CA ASP A 450 16.50 -0.48 -19.98
C ASP A 450 16.24 0.76 -19.10
N ASP A 451 14.97 1.18 -18.97
CA ASP A 451 14.57 2.29 -18.11
C ASP A 451 14.81 1.93 -16.63
N ALA A 452 14.52 0.70 -16.24
CA ALA A 452 14.77 0.20 -14.88
C ALA A 452 16.27 0.27 -14.53
N VAL A 453 17.16 -0.20 -15.41
CA VAL A 453 18.62 -0.12 -15.24
C VAL A 453 19.06 1.35 -15.18
N PHE A 454 18.56 2.22 -16.06
CA PHE A 454 18.87 3.65 -16.05
C PHE A 454 18.52 4.29 -14.70
N HIS A 455 17.30 4.09 -14.22
CA HIS A 455 16.86 4.67 -12.94
C HIS A 455 17.64 4.12 -11.76
N ALA A 456 17.92 2.82 -11.71
CA ALA A 456 18.70 2.24 -10.62
C ALA A 456 20.17 2.74 -10.62
N ARG A 457 20.80 2.91 -11.79
CA ARG A 457 22.15 3.49 -11.90
C ARG A 457 22.17 4.94 -11.46
N THR A 458 21.19 5.75 -11.89
CA THR A 458 21.08 7.15 -11.47
C THR A 458 20.88 7.27 -9.95
N ALA A 459 20.08 6.39 -9.34
CA ALA A 459 19.95 6.34 -7.89
C ALA A 459 21.29 6.08 -7.18
N LEU A 460 22.15 5.22 -7.75
CA LEU A 460 23.51 4.96 -7.24
C LEU A 460 24.49 6.11 -7.50
N GLU A 461 24.34 6.87 -8.58
CA GLU A 461 25.13 8.10 -8.79
C GLU A 461 24.82 9.15 -7.73
N ILE A 462 23.54 9.26 -7.32
CA ILE A 462 23.10 10.17 -6.25
C ILE A 462 23.55 9.65 -4.88
N ARG A 463 23.36 8.34 -4.64
CA ARG A 463 23.68 7.69 -3.36
C ARG A 463 24.42 6.36 -3.58
N PRO A 464 25.76 6.40 -3.67
CA PRO A 464 26.57 5.21 -3.97
C PRO A 464 26.52 4.11 -2.91
N ASP A 465 26.12 4.41 -1.67
CA ASP A 465 25.99 3.49 -0.55
C ASP A 465 24.55 2.99 -0.32
N SER A 466 23.64 3.21 -1.27
CA SER A 466 22.25 2.80 -1.16
C SER A 466 22.09 1.29 -1.39
N ALA A 467 21.82 0.54 -0.32
CA ALA A 467 21.48 -0.89 -0.40
C ALA A 467 20.26 -1.16 -1.29
N ASP A 468 19.24 -0.30 -1.21
CA ASP A 468 18.04 -0.43 -2.02
C ASP A 468 18.34 -0.23 -3.50
N ALA A 469 19.12 0.80 -3.85
CA ALA A 469 19.50 1.04 -5.24
C ALA A 469 20.37 -0.09 -5.80
N HIS A 470 21.33 -0.61 -5.00
CA HIS A 470 22.11 -1.80 -5.39
C HIS A 470 21.21 -3.02 -5.59
N SER A 471 20.27 -3.28 -4.68
CA SER A 471 19.33 -4.41 -4.81
C SER A 471 18.45 -4.26 -6.07
N ARG A 472 17.90 -3.07 -6.34
CA ARG A 472 17.08 -2.83 -7.54
C ARG A 472 17.86 -2.94 -8.84
N LEU A 473 19.09 -2.42 -8.86
CA LEU A 473 19.97 -2.61 -10.02
C LEU A 473 20.28 -4.09 -10.26
N GLY A 474 20.54 -4.84 -9.20
CA GLY A 474 20.72 -6.29 -9.29
C GLY A 474 19.50 -6.99 -9.88
N VAL A 475 18.27 -6.64 -9.46
CA VAL A 475 17.03 -7.19 -10.03
C VAL A 475 16.89 -6.81 -11.51
N ALA A 476 17.12 -5.54 -11.87
CA ALA A 476 16.99 -5.06 -13.25
C ALA A 476 18.00 -5.73 -14.19
N LEU A 477 19.25 -5.88 -13.74
CA LEU A 477 20.30 -6.56 -14.49
C LEU A 477 20.01 -8.06 -14.64
N SER A 478 19.54 -8.72 -13.58
CA SER A 478 19.13 -10.13 -13.64
C SER A 478 18.00 -10.35 -14.64
N ALA A 479 16.98 -9.49 -14.63
CA ALA A 479 15.87 -9.52 -15.59
C ALA A 479 16.35 -9.28 -17.04
N SER A 480 17.43 -8.49 -17.22
CA SER A 480 18.08 -8.24 -18.52
C SER A 480 19.07 -9.33 -18.93
N GLY A 481 19.21 -10.42 -18.13
CA GLY A 481 20.15 -11.53 -18.37
C GLY A 481 21.61 -11.24 -18.01
N GLN A 482 21.92 -10.11 -17.39
CA GLN A 482 23.27 -9.71 -16.98
C GLN A 482 23.58 -10.23 -15.55
N ASN A 483 23.58 -11.55 -15.39
CA ASN A 483 23.57 -12.24 -14.09
C ASN A 483 24.84 -11.98 -13.25
N GLU A 484 26.03 -11.87 -13.87
CA GLU A 484 27.28 -11.63 -13.14
C GLU A 484 27.32 -10.22 -12.54
N GLU A 485 26.91 -9.20 -13.31
CA GLU A 485 26.82 -7.83 -12.79
C GLU A 485 25.74 -7.73 -11.70
N ALA A 486 24.61 -8.40 -11.88
CA ALA A 486 23.53 -8.48 -10.87
C ALA A 486 24.05 -9.02 -9.54
N ARG A 487 24.85 -10.11 -9.57
CA ARG A 487 25.44 -10.73 -8.37
C ARG A 487 26.34 -9.76 -7.61
N ILE A 488 27.18 -9.00 -8.32
CA ILE A 488 28.05 -7.99 -7.71
C ILE A 488 27.21 -6.92 -6.97
N HIS A 489 26.13 -6.46 -7.58
CA HIS A 489 25.27 -5.44 -6.97
C HIS A 489 24.48 -5.99 -5.77
N PHE A 490 23.99 -7.22 -5.81
CA PHE A 490 23.37 -7.84 -4.64
C PHE A 490 24.38 -8.01 -3.48
N GLN A 491 25.62 -8.38 -3.78
CA GLN A 491 26.68 -8.49 -2.76
C GLN A 491 26.96 -7.12 -2.11
N LYS A 492 27.07 -6.06 -2.90
CA LYS A 492 27.21 -4.70 -2.37
C LYS A 492 26.03 -4.28 -1.50
N ALA A 493 24.80 -4.70 -1.84
CA ALA A 493 23.64 -4.45 -1.01
C ALA A 493 23.74 -5.13 0.37
N LEU A 494 24.35 -6.33 0.46
CA LEU A 494 24.57 -7.02 1.72
C LEU A 494 25.73 -6.44 2.55
N GLU A 495 26.74 -5.83 1.91
CA GLU A 495 27.88 -5.21 2.59
C GLU A 495 27.47 -3.95 3.38
N THR A 496 26.34 -3.34 3.04
CA THR A 496 25.77 -2.27 3.83
C THR A 496 25.25 -2.84 5.15
N HIS A 497 25.62 -2.24 6.28
CA HIS A 497 25.22 -2.72 7.63
C HIS A 497 23.68 -2.68 7.91
N GLN A 498 22.88 -2.42 6.91
CA GLN A 498 21.43 -2.41 7.00
C GLN A 498 20.88 -3.79 6.59
N ILE A 499 20.23 -4.47 7.55
CA ILE A 499 19.46 -5.67 7.23
C ILE A 499 18.31 -5.24 6.31
N ARG A 500 18.43 -5.53 5.02
CA ARG A 500 17.38 -5.24 4.04
C ARG A 500 16.64 -6.53 3.72
N PRO A 501 15.33 -6.59 4.00
CA PRO A 501 14.50 -7.69 3.57
C PRO A 501 14.59 -7.89 2.05
N ARG A 502 14.48 -9.14 1.61
CA ARG A 502 14.45 -9.57 0.20
C ARG A 502 15.77 -9.57 -0.57
N VAL A 503 16.91 -9.11 -0.02
CA VAL A 503 18.18 -9.18 -0.76
C VAL A 503 18.65 -10.63 -0.88
N HIS A 504 18.59 -11.39 0.20
CA HIS A 504 18.88 -12.84 0.17
C HIS A 504 17.92 -13.61 -0.74
N TYR A 505 16.62 -13.24 -0.74
CA TYR A 505 15.63 -13.79 -1.65
C TYR A 505 15.98 -13.53 -3.13
N ASN A 506 16.41 -12.31 -3.47
CA ASN A 506 16.79 -11.96 -4.85
C ASN A 506 18.03 -12.71 -5.32
N ILE A 507 19.05 -12.85 -4.46
CA ILE A 507 20.23 -13.67 -4.72
C ILE A 507 19.84 -15.12 -4.92
N ALA A 508 19.02 -15.66 -4.02
CA ALA A 508 18.54 -17.04 -4.09
C ALA A 508 17.77 -17.32 -5.38
N THR A 509 16.93 -16.37 -5.81
CA THR A 509 16.19 -16.48 -7.08
C THR A 509 17.12 -16.45 -8.28
N LEU A 510 18.13 -15.59 -8.28
CA LEU A 510 19.16 -15.58 -9.32
C LEU A 510 19.92 -16.90 -9.40
N LEU A 511 20.34 -17.45 -8.25
CA LEU A 511 21.05 -18.73 -8.14
C LEU A 511 20.16 -19.91 -8.58
N LEU A 512 18.88 -19.90 -8.20
CA LEU A 512 17.91 -20.91 -8.64
C LEU A 512 17.76 -20.91 -10.16
N ASN A 513 17.59 -19.74 -10.77
CA ASN A 513 17.47 -19.61 -12.23
C ASN A 513 18.77 -20.00 -12.97
N SER A 514 19.91 -19.87 -12.30
CA SER A 514 21.23 -20.29 -12.83
C SER A 514 21.56 -21.75 -12.52
N GLY A 515 20.70 -22.50 -11.84
CA GLY A 515 20.89 -23.92 -11.51
C GLY A 515 21.79 -24.18 -10.31
N HIS A 516 22.22 -23.16 -9.55
CA HIS A 516 23.06 -23.30 -8.36
C HIS A 516 22.18 -23.58 -7.12
N LEU A 517 21.60 -24.82 -7.09
CA LEU A 517 20.53 -25.18 -6.15
C LEU A 517 20.96 -25.11 -4.67
N ASP A 518 22.14 -25.59 -4.31
CA ASP A 518 22.59 -25.61 -2.91
C ASP A 518 22.80 -24.21 -2.35
N GLU A 519 23.39 -23.32 -3.16
CA GLU A 519 23.58 -21.92 -2.78
C GLU A 519 22.23 -21.18 -2.69
N ALA A 520 21.31 -21.44 -3.64
CA ALA A 520 19.96 -20.88 -3.61
C ALA A 520 19.19 -21.27 -2.33
N ILE A 521 19.22 -22.55 -1.96
CA ILE A 521 18.60 -23.06 -0.74
C ILE A 521 19.19 -22.38 0.51
N ALA A 522 20.52 -22.21 0.56
CA ALA A 522 21.17 -21.53 1.67
C ALA A 522 20.73 -20.06 1.80
N GLU A 523 20.64 -19.34 0.68
CA GLU A 523 20.21 -17.94 0.68
C GLU A 523 18.71 -17.78 1.00
N PHE A 524 17.81 -18.66 0.49
CA PHE A 524 16.40 -18.66 0.90
C PHE A 524 16.25 -18.90 2.41
N ASN A 525 17.03 -19.82 2.99
CA ASN A 525 17.00 -20.06 4.43
C ASN A 525 17.47 -18.85 5.24
N LYS A 526 18.46 -18.08 4.77
CA LYS A 526 18.86 -16.82 5.41
C LYS A 526 17.74 -15.80 5.38
N GLU A 527 17.04 -15.66 4.25
CA GLU A 527 15.89 -14.77 4.15
C GLU A 527 14.76 -15.16 5.13
N LEU A 528 14.46 -16.47 5.21
CA LEU A 528 13.45 -16.99 6.12
C LEU A 528 13.83 -16.89 7.62
N GLN A 529 15.12 -16.79 7.96
CA GLN A 529 15.57 -16.41 9.30
C GLN A 529 15.26 -14.95 9.64
N ILE A 530 15.29 -14.07 8.63
CA ILE A 530 14.96 -12.64 8.77
C ILE A 530 13.44 -12.44 8.73
N GLN A 531 12.76 -13.09 7.79
CA GLN A 531 11.32 -13.02 7.58
C GLN A 531 10.68 -14.42 7.53
N PRO A 532 10.34 -15.03 8.69
CA PRO A 532 9.79 -16.38 8.75
C PRO A 532 8.42 -16.56 8.05
N GLU A 533 7.72 -15.48 7.76
CA GLU A 533 6.39 -15.49 7.10
C GLU A 533 6.46 -14.98 5.66
N PHE A 534 7.63 -15.03 5.02
CA PHE A 534 7.79 -14.60 3.63
C PHE A 534 7.31 -15.68 2.67
N VAL A 535 6.09 -15.51 2.17
CA VAL A 535 5.35 -16.51 1.36
C VAL A 535 6.13 -16.93 0.12
N GLU A 536 6.63 -15.96 -0.65
CA GLU A 536 7.36 -16.21 -1.90
C GLU A 536 8.69 -16.94 -1.66
N ALA A 537 9.34 -16.67 -0.52
CA ALA A 537 10.58 -17.38 -0.17
C ALA A 537 10.30 -18.85 0.15
N HIS A 538 9.22 -19.15 0.88
CA HIS A 538 8.79 -20.54 1.10
C HIS A 538 8.45 -21.25 -0.21
N ASN A 539 7.71 -20.61 -1.12
CA ASN A 539 7.39 -21.20 -2.43
C ASN A 539 8.66 -21.49 -3.24
N ASN A 540 9.56 -20.50 -3.37
CA ASN A 540 10.75 -20.67 -4.20
C ASN A 540 11.78 -21.64 -3.58
N LEU A 541 11.85 -21.72 -2.24
CA LEU A 541 12.62 -22.74 -1.56
C LEU A 541 12.04 -24.14 -1.84
N GLY A 542 10.70 -24.28 -1.84
CA GLY A 542 10.04 -25.53 -2.25
C GLY A 542 10.39 -25.92 -3.69
N ILE A 543 10.43 -24.97 -4.62
CA ILE A 543 10.85 -25.20 -6.01
C ILE A 543 12.32 -25.65 -6.08
N ALA A 544 13.22 -24.97 -5.34
CA ALA A 544 14.64 -25.32 -5.30
C ALA A 544 14.86 -26.73 -4.73
N LEU A 545 14.17 -27.09 -3.65
CA LEU A 545 14.23 -28.43 -3.04
C LEU A 545 13.65 -29.51 -3.97
N THR A 546 12.54 -29.20 -4.68
CA THR A 546 11.98 -30.11 -5.70
C THR A 546 12.97 -30.37 -6.81
N SER A 547 13.67 -29.32 -7.28
CA SER A 547 14.70 -29.46 -8.33
C SER A 547 15.92 -30.27 -7.86
N LYS A 548 16.21 -30.20 -6.55
CA LYS A 548 17.29 -31.02 -5.93
C LYS A 548 16.86 -32.45 -5.63
N GLY A 549 15.55 -32.74 -5.64
CA GLY A 549 14.98 -34.06 -5.31
C GLY A 549 14.64 -34.25 -3.82
N GLU A 550 14.73 -33.19 -3.00
CA GLU A 550 14.37 -33.20 -1.56
C GLU A 550 12.86 -32.97 -1.39
N LEU A 551 12.04 -33.95 -1.81
CA LEU A 551 10.59 -33.79 -1.99
C LEU A 551 9.84 -33.53 -0.68
N ASP A 552 10.22 -34.16 0.43
CA ASP A 552 9.54 -33.95 1.73
C ASP A 552 9.76 -32.53 2.26
N GLY A 553 10.98 -32.02 2.13
CA GLY A 553 11.30 -30.63 2.46
C GLY A 553 10.53 -29.64 1.59
N ALA A 554 10.42 -29.93 0.30
CA ALA A 554 9.64 -29.12 -0.64
C ALA A 554 8.16 -29.03 -0.24
N LEU A 555 7.54 -30.17 0.07
CA LEU A 555 6.13 -30.24 0.50
C LEU A 555 5.91 -29.42 1.78
N ALA A 556 6.79 -29.52 2.77
CA ALA A 556 6.67 -28.74 4.00
C ALA A 556 6.69 -27.23 3.74
N HIS A 557 7.57 -26.75 2.84
CA HIS A 557 7.64 -25.34 2.49
C HIS A 557 6.46 -24.88 1.64
N PHE A 558 5.98 -25.67 0.69
CA PHE A 558 4.76 -25.37 -0.05
C PHE A 558 3.52 -25.33 0.86
N GLN A 559 3.40 -26.25 1.82
CA GLN A 559 2.34 -26.22 2.82
C GLN A 559 2.40 -24.95 3.65
N LYS A 560 3.61 -24.54 4.09
CA LYS A 560 3.82 -23.30 4.83
C LYS A 560 3.42 -22.07 4.01
N ALA A 561 3.73 -22.05 2.72
CA ALA A 561 3.29 -20.98 1.82
C ALA A 561 1.76 -20.89 1.74
N LEU A 562 1.05 -22.03 1.65
CA LEU A 562 -0.42 -22.08 1.64
C LEU A 562 -1.07 -21.76 2.99
N GLU A 563 -0.42 -22.04 4.12
CA GLU A 563 -0.88 -21.58 5.44
C GLU A 563 -0.86 -20.07 5.54
N LEU A 564 0.16 -19.44 4.95
CA LEU A 564 0.33 -17.99 4.97
C LEU A 564 -0.58 -17.30 3.92
N ASP A 565 -0.64 -17.83 2.71
CA ASP A 565 -1.53 -17.37 1.63
C ASP A 565 -2.21 -18.56 0.93
N PRO A 566 -3.48 -18.89 1.29
CA PRO A 566 -4.22 -19.98 0.69
C PRO A 566 -4.56 -19.80 -0.81
N HIS A 567 -4.40 -18.61 -1.34
CA HIS A 567 -4.71 -18.29 -2.74
C HIS A 567 -3.46 -18.06 -3.60
N LEU A 568 -2.27 -18.41 -3.10
CA LEU A 568 -1.02 -18.25 -3.85
C LEU A 568 -1.04 -19.14 -5.12
N PRO A 569 -0.98 -18.54 -6.32
CA PRO A 569 -1.03 -19.31 -7.57
C PRO A 569 0.14 -20.28 -7.70
N LYS A 570 -0.11 -21.38 -8.40
CA LYS A 570 0.87 -22.43 -8.73
C LYS A 570 1.40 -23.29 -7.56
N VAL A 571 1.13 -22.95 -6.31
CA VAL A 571 1.62 -23.76 -5.18
C VAL A 571 0.91 -25.10 -5.12
N HIS A 572 -0.41 -25.10 -5.29
CA HIS A 572 -1.18 -26.36 -5.40
C HIS A 572 -0.73 -27.20 -6.58
N HIS A 573 -0.42 -26.59 -7.72
CA HIS A 573 0.15 -27.30 -8.88
C HIS A 573 1.51 -27.91 -8.55
N ASN A 574 2.43 -27.16 -7.91
CA ASN A 574 3.75 -27.68 -7.52
C ASN A 574 3.66 -28.87 -6.57
N ILE A 575 2.76 -28.81 -5.58
CA ILE A 575 2.47 -29.97 -4.69
C ILE A 575 1.96 -31.15 -5.50
N ALA A 576 1.00 -30.93 -6.39
CA ALA A 576 0.44 -32.00 -7.21
C ALA A 576 1.47 -32.68 -8.08
N MET A 577 2.43 -31.94 -8.65
CA MET A 577 3.51 -32.51 -9.45
C MET A 577 4.44 -33.43 -8.64
N ILE A 578 4.67 -33.10 -7.35
CA ILE A 578 5.42 -33.99 -6.45
C ILE A 578 4.58 -35.25 -6.16
N LEU A 579 3.31 -35.09 -5.84
CA LEU A 579 2.41 -36.21 -5.53
C LEU A 579 2.21 -37.17 -6.71
N LEU A 580 2.15 -36.64 -7.95
CA LEU A 580 2.11 -37.46 -9.16
C LEU A 580 3.41 -38.31 -9.31
N ARG A 581 4.60 -37.73 -9.05
CA ARG A 581 5.87 -38.46 -9.05
C ARG A 581 5.91 -39.53 -7.97
N GLN A 582 5.21 -39.35 -6.85
CA GLN A 582 5.10 -40.34 -5.77
C GLN A 582 3.98 -41.36 -5.99
N GLY A 583 3.20 -41.26 -7.07
CA GLY A 583 2.07 -42.13 -7.37
C GLY A 583 0.84 -41.89 -6.51
N GLN A 584 0.74 -40.75 -5.80
CA GLN A 584 -0.36 -40.39 -4.93
C GLN A 584 -1.46 -39.66 -5.72
N LEU A 585 -2.12 -40.39 -6.64
CA LEU A 585 -3.03 -39.81 -7.65
C LEU A 585 -4.20 -39.04 -7.03
N ASP A 586 -4.90 -39.59 -6.03
CA ASP A 586 -6.06 -38.95 -5.41
C ASP A 586 -5.72 -37.58 -4.82
N GLN A 587 -4.57 -37.49 -4.11
CA GLN A 587 -4.12 -36.26 -3.51
C GLN A 587 -3.69 -35.24 -4.58
N ALA A 588 -3.01 -35.69 -5.62
CA ALA A 588 -2.60 -34.83 -6.73
C ALA A 588 -3.82 -34.22 -7.44
N ILE A 589 -4.84 -35.03 -7.72
CA ILE A 589 -6.11 -34.58 -8.30
C ILE A 589 -6.78 -33.52 -7.41
N ALA A 590 -6.84 -33.77 -6.11
CA ALA A 590 -7.42 -32.79 -5.17
C ALA A 590 -6.69 -31.45 -5.18
N HIS A 591 -5.34 -31.49 -5.26
CA HIS A 591 -4.54 -30.26 -5.35
C HIS A 591 -4.68 -29.56 -6.71
N LEU A 592 -4.71 -30.28 -7.83
CA LEU A 592 -4.97 -29.68 -9.14
C LEU A 592 -6.35 -29.03 -9.24
N GLN A 593 -7.37 -29.66 -8.64
CA GLN A 593 -8.70 -29.06 -8.55
C GLN A 593 -8.71 -27.77 -7.72
N LYS A 594 -7.95 -27.72 -6.62
CA LYS A 594 -7.79 -26.47 -5.84
C LYS A 594 -7.05 -25.40 -6.64
N GLU A 595 -5.99 -25.77 -7.41
CA GLU A 595 -5.32 -24.82 -8.30
C GLU A 595 -6.32 -24.20 -9.29
N LEU A 596 -7.18 -25.02 -9.89
CA LEU A 596 -8.19 -24.55 -10.83
C LEU A 596 -9.34 -23.73 -10.16
N GLN A 597 -9.54 -23.85 -8.85
CA GLN A 597 -10.42 -22.93 -8.11
C GLN A 597 -9.77 -21.55 -7.94
N VAL A 598 -8.46 -21.50 -7.74
CA VAL A 598 -7.69 -20.23 -7.63
C VAL A 598 -7.44 -19.64 -9.01
N ASN A 599 -7.06 -20.47 -9.99
CA ASN A 599 -6.74 -20.05 -11.36
C ASN A 599 -7.47 -20.92 -12.39
N PRO A 600 -8.74 -20.60 -12.72
CA PRO A 600 -9.55 -21.39 -13.66
C PRO A 600 -9.04 -21.44 -15.10
N VAL A 601 -8.08 -20.58 -15.47
CA VAL A 601 -7.51 -20.50 -16.81
C VAL A 601 -6.08 -21.06 -16.88
N SER A 602 -5.68 -21.93 -15.95
CA SER A 602 -4.38 -22.58 -15.97
C SER A 602 -4.38 -23.77 -16.95
N ALA A 603 -3.86 -23.58 -18.15
CA ALA A 603 -3.70 -24.64 -19.13
C ALA A 603 -2.81 -25.78 -18.61
N GLU A 604 -1.76 -25.46 -17.83
CA GLU A 604 -0.87 -26.44 -17.19
C GLU A 604 -1.65 -27.32 -16.22
N ALA A 605 -2.44 -26.72 -15.32
CA ALA A 605 -3.19 -27.48 -14.32
C ALA A 605 -4.30 -28.34 -14.97
N HIS A 606 -4.98 -27.85 -16.01
CA HIS A 606 -5.93 -28.66 -16.79
C HIS A 606 -5.24 -29.84 -17.47
N ASN A 607 -4.09 -29.62 -18.13
CA ASN A 607 -3.36 -30.70 -18.78
C ASN A 607 -2.92 -31.78 -17.78
N ASP A 608 -2.36 -31.38 -16.63
CA ASP A 608 -1.83 -32.31 -15.65
C ASP A 608 -2.96 -33.01 -14.86
N LEU A 609 -4.11 -32.36 -14.67
CA LEU A 609 -5.32 -33.02 -14.16
C LEU A 609 -5.83 -34.08 -15.15
N GLY A 610 -5.78 -33.80 -16.45
CA GLY A 610 -6.09 -34.78 -17.49
C GLY A 610 -5.15 -35.99 -17.44
N ILE A 611 -3.85 -35.77 -17.23
CA ILE A 611 -2.85 -36.86 -17.05
C ILE A 611 -3.19 -37.68 -15.80
N ALA A 612 -3.48 -37.01 -14.67
CA ALA A 612 -3.83 -37.69 -13.43
C ALA A 612 -5.10 -38.55 -13.57
N TRP A 613 -6.15 -38.01 -14.21
CA TRP A 613 -7.38 -38.77 -14.50
C TRP A 613 -7.15 -39.96 -15.42
N SER A 614 -6.26 -39.80 -16.41
CA SER A 614 -5.90 -40.89 -17.30
C SER A 614 -5.19 -42.03 -16.57
N GLN A 615 -4.26 -41.70 -15.65
CA GLN A 615 -3.58 -42.67 -14.81
C GLN A 615 -4.50 -43.41 -13.83
N GLU A 616 -5.57 -42.73 -13.39
CA GLU A 616 -6.63 -43.34 -12.56
C GLU A 616 -7.66 -44.18 -13.37
N GLY A 617 -7.51 -44.20 -14.69
CA GLY A 617 -8.43 -44.93 -15.60
C GLY A 617 -9.70 -44.13 -15.94
N ARG A 618 -9.84 -42.90 -15.54
CA ARG A 618 -11.00 -42.02 -15.75
C ARG A 618 -10.90 -41.23 -17.04
N ILE A 619 -10.91 -41.92 -18.16
CA ILE A 619 -10.54 -41.39 -19.47
C ILE A 619 -11.47 -40.28 -19.97
N ASP A 620 -12.78 -40.37 -19.73
CA ASP A 620 -13.72 -39.33 -20.16
C ASP A 620 -13.41 -37.99 -19.48
N GLN A 621 -12.98 -38.02 -18.21
CA GLN A 621 -12.59 -36.81 -17.48
C GLN A 621 -11.25 -36.28 -17.98
N ALA A 622 -10.29 -37.16 -18.31
CA ALA A 622 -9.04 -36.80 -18.90
C ALA A 622 -9.22 -36.05 -20.24
N ILE A 623 -10.07 -36.61 -21.11
CA ILE A 623 -10.40 -36.00 -22.40
C ILE A 623 -11.02 -34.60 -22.21
N ASN A 624 -11.94 -34.45 -21.27
CA ASN A 624 -12.58 -33.17 -20.98
C ASN A 624 -11.53 -32.11 -20.49
N GLU A 625 -10.63 -32.49 -19.61
CA GLU A 625 -9.61 -31.57 -19.11
C GLU A 625 -8.58 -31.19 -20.20
N TRP A 626 -8.17 -32.12 -21.07
CA TRP A 626 -7.30 -31.78 -22.21
C TRP A 626 -8.02 -30.91 -23.26
N GLN A 627 -9.33 -31.05 -23.43
CA GLN A 627 -10.12 -30.13 -24.29
C GLN A 627 -10.15 -28.73 -23.69
N LYS A 628 -10.37 -28.58 -22.36
CA LYS A 628 -10.27 -27.29 -21.67
C LYS A 628 -8.86 -26.69 -21.79
N THR A 629 -7.82 -27.52 -21.75
CA THR A 629 -6.45 -27.06 -22.01
C THR A 629 -6.36 -26.37 -23.36
N LEU A 630 -6.96 -26.96 -24.41
CA LEU A 630 -6.95 -26.39 -25.76
C LEU A 630 -7.89 -25.18 -25.93
N GLU A 631 -8.94 -25.06 -25.12
CA GLU A 631 -9.78 -23.86 -25.06
C GLU A 631 -8.99 -22.67 -24.48
N VAL A 632 -8.19 -22.91 -23.44
CA VAL A 632 -7.36 -21.88 -22.79
C VAL A 632 -6.11 -21.58 -23.64
N GLN A 633 -5.42 -22.61 -24.10
CA GLN A 633 -4.20 -22.53 -24.89
C GLN A 633 -4.32 -23.35 -26.19
N PRO A 634 -4.79 -22.73 -27.28
CA PRO A 634 -5.07 -23.43 -28.55
C PRO A 634 -3.84 -24.03 -29.29
N ASP A 635 -2.64 -23.74 -28.82
CA ASP A 635 -1.36 -24.23 -29.35
C ASP A 635 -0.62 -25.21 -28.39
N ASN A 636 -1.29 -25.66 -27.32
CA ASN A 636 -0.73 -26.59 -26.36
C ASN A 636 -0.48 -27.97 -26.96
N LEU A 637 0.78 -28.24 -27.32
CA LEU A 637 1.18 -29.44 -28.03
C LEU A 637 0.98 -30.72 -27.20
N ASN A 638 1.16 -30.65 -25.85
CA ASN A 638 1.00 -31.81 -24.98
C ASN A 638 -0.45 -32.29 -24.91
N ALA A 639 -1.41 -31.37 -24.83
CA ALA A 639 -2.83 -31.70 -24.84
C ALA A 639 -3.25 -32.34 -26.18
N TYR A 640 -2.73 -31.83 -27.31
CA TYR A 640 -2.94 -32.51 -28.61
C TYR A 640 -2.39 -33.92 -28.60
N CYS A 641 -1.16 -34.12 -28.13
CA CYS A 641 -0.52 -35.44 -28.09
C CYS A 641 -1.33 -36.44 -27.24
N ASN A 642 -1.78 -35.99 -26.06
CA ASN A 642 -2.57 -36.83 -25.14
C ASN A 642 -3.92 -37.24 -25.76
N LEU A 643 -4.63 -36.29 -26.36
CA LEU A 643 -5.90 -36.55 -27.04
C LEU A 643 -5.73 -37.47 -28.26
N VAL A 644 -4.66 -37.26 -29.10
CA VAL A 644 -4.38 -38.12 -30.24
C VAL A 644 -4.09 -39.52 -29.78
N TRP A 645 -3.27 -39.71 -28.75
CA TRP A 645 -2.94 -41.01 -28.20
C TRP A 645 -4.17 -41.76 -27.75
N VAL A 646 -5.03 -41.15 -26.95
CA VAL A 646 -6.25 -41.80 -26.46
C VAL A 646 -7.21 -42.12 -27.59
N PHE A 647 -7.50 -41.19 -28.50
CA PHE A 647 -8.43 -41.45 -29.62
C PHE A 647 -7.91 -42.42 -30.64
N ALA A 648 -6.60 -42.65 -30.74
CA ALA A 648 -5.99 -43.59 -31.69
C ALA A 648 -5.72 -44.99 -31.11
N THR A 649 -5.42 -45.11 -29.81
CA THR A 649 -4.83 -46.36 -29.28
C THR A 649 -5.56 -46.95 -28.09
N PHE A 650 -6.50 -46.23 -27.44
CA PHE A 650 -7.15 -46.72 -26.24
C PHE A 650 -7.84 -48.08 -26.47
N PRO A 651 -7.82 -49.04 -25.50
CA PRO A 651 -8.42 -50.36 -25.68
C PRO A 651 -9.92 -50.36 -25.95
N ASP A 652 -10.68 -49.49 -25.27
CA ASP A 652 -12.13 -49.34 -25.44
C ASP A 652 -12.48 -48.63 -26.76
N ASP A 653 -13.26 -49.33 -27.60
CA ASP A 653 -13.67 -48.81 -28.92
C ASP A 653 -14.68 -47.66 -28.87
N THR A 654 -15.41 -47.50 -27.74
CA THR A 654 -16.36 -46.38 -27.52
C THR A 654 -15.64 -45.05 -27.37
N ILE A 655 -14.39 -45.06 -26.94
CA ILE A 655 -13.54 -43.84 -26.73
C ILE A 655 -12.78 -43.53 -28.00
N ARG A 656 -12.38 -44.54 -28.77
CA ARG A 656 -11.56 -44.33 -29.97
C ARG A 656 -12.32 -43.57 -31.07
N SER A 657 -11.59 -42.73 -31.77
CA SER A 657 -12.06 -42.02 -32.96
C SER A 657 -10.94 -41.67 -33.87
N GLY A 658 -10.68 -42.53 -34.86
CA GLY A 658 -9.59 -42.30 -35.84
C GLY A 658 -9.71 -40.98 -36.57
N ALA A 659 -10.96 -40.55 -36.91
CA ALA A 659 -11.16 -39.28 -37.58
C ALA A 659 -10.76 -38.07 -36.69
N LYS A 660 -11.15 -38.06 -35.40
CA LYS A 660 -10.73 -37.03 -34.47
C LYS A 660 -9.24 -37.06 -34.23
N ALA A 661 -8.66 -38.25 -34.05
CA ALA A 661 -7.24 -38.42 -33.84
C ALA A 661 -6.40 -37.90 -35.02
N VAL A 662 -6.82 -38.16 -36.27
CA VAL A 662 -6.14 -37.62 -37.47
C VAL A 662 -6.18 -36.10 -37.50
N ALA A 663 -7.35 -35.49 -37.30
CA ALA A 663 -7.49 -34.04 -37.30
C ALA A 663 -6.61 -33.35 -36.26
N LEU A 664 -6.57 -33.88 -35.00
CA LEU A 664 -5.73 -33.38 -33.93
C LEU A 664 -4.24 -33.64 -34.18
N GLY A 665 -3.87 -34.81 -34.72
CA GLY A 665 -2.51 -35.17 -35.04
C GLY A 665 -1.90 -34.30 -36.16
N GLU A 666 -2.66 -34.02 -37.21
CA GLU A 666 -2.25 -33.10 -38.28
C GLU A 666 -2.03 -31.67 -37.73
N ARG A 667 -2.88 -31.24 -36.81
CA ARG A 667 -2.72 -29.95 -36.13
C ARG A 667 -1.46 -29.94 -35.27
N ALA A 668 -1.22 -30.97 -34.46
CA ALA A 668 -0.01 -31.15 -33.66
C ALA A 668 1.26 -31.14 -34.53
N LEU A 669 1.23 -31.87 -35.66
CA LEU A 669 2.36 -31.90 -36.58
C LEU A 669 2.67 -30.52 -37.19
N LYS A 670 1.65 -29.75 -37.49
CA LYS A 670 1.82 -28.37 -37.98
C LYS A 670 2.42 -27.46 -36.89
N LEU A 671 1.93 -27.55 -35.66
CA LEU A 671 2.40 -26.75 -34.53
C LEU A 671 3.86 -27.07 -34.17
N SER A 672 4.27 -28.34 -34.23
CA SER A 672 5.65 -28.75 -33.96
C SER A 672 6.67 -28.37 -35.04
N GLY A 673 6.22 -27.72 -36.12
CA GLY A 673 7.07 -27.42 -37.29
C GLY A 673 7.64 -28.68 -37.94
N LYS A 674 7.00 -29.85 -37.76
CA LYS A 674 7.41 -31.16 -38.31
C LYS A 674 8.79 -31.63 -37.81
N LYS A 675 9.20 -31.24 -36.61
CA LYS A 675 10.52 -31.52 -36.06
C LYS A 675 10.53 -32.56 -34.92
N ASP A 676 9.37 -33.01 -34.46
CA ASP A 676 9.28 -34.00 -33.36
C ASP A 676 8.82 -35.37 -33.83
N PRO A 677 9.71 -36.41 -33.77
CA PRO A 677 9.41 -37.78 -34.20
C PRO A 677 8.24 -38.41 -33.43
N ARG A 678 7.99 -37.99 -32.17
CA ARG A 678 6.88 -38.50 -31.35
C ARG A 678 5.52 -38.21 -32.00
N ILE A 679 5.37 -37.02 -32.59
CA ILE A 679 4.11 -36.60 -33.22
C ILE A 679 3.86 -37.43 -34.51
N TYR A 680 4.90 -37.77 -35.26
CA TYR A 680 4.78 -38.68 -36.40
C TYR A 680 4.25 -40.05 -35.94
N ARG A 681 4.74 -40.59 -34.81
CA ARG A 681 4.24 -41.83 -34.22
C ARG A 681 2.77 -41.76 -33.89
N LEU A 682 2.35 -40.67 -33.22
CA LEU A 682 0.95 -40.42 -32.85
C LEU A 682 0.04 -40.28 -34.07
N LEU A 683 0.46 -39.53 -35.09
CA LEU A 683 -0.31 -39.32 -36.29
C LEU A 683 -0.38 -40.61 -37.14
N ALA A 684 0.70 -41.41 -37.16
CA ALA A 684 0.68 -42.73 -37.81
C ALA A 684 -0.33 -43.67 -37.12
N ALA A 685 -0.35 -43.70 -35.80
CA ALA A 685 -1.37 -44.45 -35.05
C ALA A 685 -2.81 -43.94 -35.34
N ALA A 686 -2.99 -42.62 -35.45
CA ALA A 686 -4.26 -42.04 -35.81
C ALA A 686 -4.73 -42.43 -37.22
N TYR A 687 -3.84 -42.42 -38.21
CA TYR A 687 -4.15 -42.88 -39.56
C TYR A 687 -4.50 -44.38 -39.57
N ALA A 688 -3.77 -45.21 -38.79
CA ALA A 688 -4.03 -46.63 -38.69
C ALA A 688 -5.40 -46.94 -38.07
N GLU A 689 -5.78 -46.21 -37.00
CA GLU A 689 -7.12 -46.31 -36.39
C GLU A 689 -8.24 -45.85 -37.37
N ASN A 690 -7.94 -44.89 -38.21
CA ASN A 690 -8.82 -44.41 -39.27
C ASN A 690 -8.79 -45.30 -40.54
N HIS A 691 -8.22 -46.49 -40.46
CA HIS A 691 -8.09 -47.45 -41.56
C HIS A 691 -7.29 -46.93 -42.80
N GLN A 692 -6.46 -45.93 -42.62
CA GLN A 692 -5.61 -45.33 -43.66
C GLN A 692 -4.17 -45.89 -43.53
N PHE A 693 -4.01 -47.20 -43.65
CA PHE A 693 -2.74 -47.90 -43.36
C PHE A 693 -1.58 -47.44 -44.26
N ASP A 694 -1.80 -47.13 -45.52
CA ASP A 694 -0.76 -46.59 -46.42
C ASP A 694 -0.20 -45.26 -45.91
N LYS A 695 -1.08 -44.34 -45.45
CA LYS A 695 -0.64 -43.08 -44.86
C LYS A 695 0.02 -43.27 -43.48
N ALA A 696 -0.46 -44.26 -42.72
CA ALA A 696 0.18 -44.62 -41.44
C ALA A 696 1.63 -45.07 -41.64
N ILE A 697 1.87 -45.96 -42.63
CA ILE A 697 3.20 -46.45 -42.96
C ILE A 697 4.10 -45.30 -43.45
N GLU A 698 3.61 -44.50 -44.39
CA GLU A 698 4.38 -43.34 -44.88
C GLU A 698 4.74 -42.35 -43.78
N THR A 699 3.77 -42.03 -42.91
CA THR A 699 3.99 -41.13 -41.80
C THR A 699 4.96 -41.68 -40.78
N ALA A 700 4.91 -42.99 -40.46
CA ALA A 700 5.82 -43.64 -39.55
C ALA A 700 7.22 -43.70 -40.13
N GLN A 701 7.37 -43.97 -41.44
CA GLN A 701 8.68 -43.95 -42.13
C GLN A 701 9.36 -42.60 -42.06
N ARG A 702 8.59 -41.48 -42.32
CA ARG A 702 9.10 -40.12 -42.20
C ARG A 702 9.53 -39.81 -40.77
N GLY A 703 8.77 -40.28 -39.75
CA GLY A 703 9.11 -40.17 -38.34
C GLY A 703 10.38 -40.93 -37.98
N SER A 704 10.55 -42.17 -38.47
CA SER A 704 11.74 -42.98 -38.25
C SER A 704 13.00 -42.35 -38.86
N GLU A 705 12.91 -41.89 -40.11
CA GLU A 705 14.00 -41.13 -40.74
C GLU A 705 14.39 -39.88 -39.97
N LEU A 706 13.41 -39.12 -39.46
CA LEU A 706 13.65 -37.92 -38.64
C LEU A 706 14.33 -38.30 -37.33
N ALA A 707 13.83 -39.33 -36.63
CA ALA A 707 14.36 -39.80 -35.37
C ALA A 707 15.82 -40.26 -35.54
N THR A 708 16.13 -41.02 -36.61
CA THR A 708 17.49 -41.48 -36.96
C THR A 708 18.43 -40.31 -37.24
N LYS A 709 17.98 -39.29 -38.00
CA LYS A 709 18.76 -38.06 -38.23
C LYS A 709 19.07 -37.27 -36.95
N GLN A 710 18.20 -37.38 -35.96
CA GLN A 710 18.39 -36.76 -34.66
C GLN A 710 19.15 -37.62 -33.65
N GLY A 711 19.58 -38.82 -34.03
CA GLY A 711 20.26 -39.78 -33.16
C GLY A 711 19.32 -40.45 -32.14
N ASN A 712 18.02 -40.32 -32.28
CA ASN A 712 17.01 -40.91 -31.38
C ASN A 712 16.61 -42.32 -31.90
N TYR A 713 17.51 -43.27 -31.74
CA TYR A 713 17.31 -44.64 -32.23
C TYR A 713 16.17 -45.39 -31.54
N ALA A 714 15.86 -45.04 -30.26
CA ALA A 714 14.73 -45.64 -29.56
C ALA A 714 13.38 -45.25 -30.21
N ALA A 715 13.20 -44.01 -30.56
CA ALA A 715 12.01 -43.55 -31.27
C ALA A 715 11.94 -44.12 -32.70
N ALA A 716 13.06 -44.25 -33.39
CA ALA A 716 13.12 -44.87 -34.72
C ALA A 716 12.69 -46.33 -34.67
N ASN A 717 13.22 -47.14 -33.76
CA ASN A 717 12.87 -48.55 -33.57
C ASN A 717 11.39 -48.75 -33.21
N ALA A 718 10.82 -47.88 -32.33
CA ALA A 718 9.40 -47.88 -32.00
C ALA A 718 8.52 -47.61 -33.20
N LEU A 719 8.91 -46.68 -34.07
CA LEU A 719 8.20 -46.37 -35.31
C LEU A 719 8.28 -47.51 -36.31
N GLU A 720 9.45 -48.17 -36.46
CA GLU A 720 9.62 -49.34 -37.33
C GLU A 720 8.77 -50.52 -36.86
N SER A 721 8.73 -50.81 -35.57
CA SER A 721 7.84 -51.84 -35.00
C SER A 721 6.35 -51.54 -35.32
N ASN A 722 5.96 -50.27 -35.25
CA ASN A 722 4.58 -49.86 -35.60
C ASN A 722 4.31 -50.05 -37.11
N ILE A 723 5.28 -49.84 -38.01
CA ILE A 723 5.16 -50.09 -39.45
C ILE A 723 4.82 -51.55 -39.74
N ASP A 724 5.41 -52.48 -39.01
CA ASP A 724 5.15 -53.91 -39.17
C ASP A 724 3.73 -54.30 -38.79
N LEU A 725 3.11 -53.61 -37.77
CA LEU A 725 1.71 -53.73 -37.44
C LEU A 725 0.83 -53.17 -38.56
N TYR A 726 1.14 -52.01 -39.07
CA TYR A 726 0.35 -51.32 -40.10
C TYR A 726 0.39 -52.08 -41.46
N ARG A 727 1.48 -52.74 -41.80
CA ARG A 727 1.59 -53.63 -42.95
C ARG A 727 0.66 -54.84 -42.86
N LYS A 728 0.32 -55.27 -41.61
CA LYS A 728 -0.66 -56.33 -41.36
C LYS A 728 -2.08 -55.82 -41.25
N SER A 729 -2.31 -54.50 -41.55
CA SER A 729 -3.59 -53.82 -41.37
C SER A 729 -4.09 -53.87 -39.92
N LEU A 730 -3.17 -53.85 -38.95
CA LEU A 730 -3.48 -53.82 -37.51
C LEU A 730 -3.20 -52.45 -36.94
N PRO A 731 -4.17 -51.78 -36.30
CA PRO A 731 -3.93 -50.54 -35.62
C PRO A 731 -3.15 -50.79 -34.29
N LEU A 732 -2.42 -49.76 -33.84
CA LEU A 732 -1.74 -49.78 -32.56
C LEU A 732 -2.74 -49.73 -31.42
N ARG A 733 -2.53 -50.56 -30.38
CA ARG A 733 -3.30 -50.55 -29.15
C ARG A 733 -2.42 -50.25 -27.97
N ASP A 734 -2.89 -49.42 -27.06
CA ASP A 734 -2.21 -49.20 -25.80
C ASP A 734 -2.35 -50.46 -24.95
N SER A 735 -1.23 -51.08 -24.61
CA SER A 735 -1.19 -52.32 -23.84
C SER A 735 -0.86 -52.08 -22.37
N SER A 736 -0.91 -50.84 -21.92
CA SER A 736 -0.76 -50.50 -20.51
C SER A 736 -2.07 -50.82 -19.77
N GLU A 737 -2.20 -52.04 -19.25
CA GLU A 737 -3.09 -52.41 -18.13
C GLU A 737 -2.42 -52.04 -16.81
#